data_534d78edc245e2ec998271077bc6fc01
#
_entry.id   534d78edc245e2ec998271077bc6fc01
#
_cell.length_a   1.000
_cell.length_b   1.000
_cell.length_c   1.000
_cell.angle_alpha   90.00
_cell.angle_beta   90.00
_cell.angle_gamma   90.00
#
_symmetry.space_group_name_H-M   'P 1'
#
loop_
_entity.id
_entity.type
_entity.pdbx_description
1 polymer ?
#
loop_
_entity_poly.entity_id
_entity_poly.type
_entity_poly.pdbx_seq_one_letter_code
_entity_poly.pdbx_strand_id
1 'polypeptide(L)'
;MVTMAPIPRSIRWTLLTAAVAAAAAMPLVHAQVSMGAAQEVRVVGDGPLPPGFGGPPPSPMAGGTGLSLGQAIDGLDSTRGIAGALVTLTLGGSQPVRVLADGQGRFAFRDLPKGRFNITASRPGYVDGAYGRLRPGGQTQSVDLADGDRVSNVNVALWKFAAVGGTLLDESGDPIIGANDRVLRRQIVAGKPKLTPGAMDATDDRGMYRIGQLEPGDYLVVVPMSQAGPAGLDQMLAELGARDIAVAGAAGGRGGGGGNFTFMAAGPGAPIMVNGIEFGASASPGVVYPTQFYPTAASASRATSITLTSGEERTGLDFNLKPVRTQKVAGVVSGPEGPATNLMVNLVPADAEDLISPVETITAMTDGSGAFTIAAVPPGQYVLRASRNPRGNVGERMISMDGGLQTISVTRAVFAGGPAPPLPTEQMLWAEAAVSVGTNDLLNLAIIMRPGAKVSGALDFSGGAQRPNADQLGAVSVTLEPADGRNAGAARGRVDPAGSFTTIGVMPGKYFLKSAGAPQGWTFKGATIGGRDITDTPFEIEGSDIGGVVLTFTDRPSALAGTVTGSSGSGTDPQAAVIIFPAERELWNNYGTSPRRLRNVRADTKGAYTISNVPPGRYYVAAVREALAAEWQDPKFLETLANEATPVTIGEGQQMTQALKVVR
;
A
#
# COMPACT_ATOMS: atom_id res chain seq x y z
N MET A 1 63.49 38.19 14.72
CA MET A 1 62.84 38.80 15.84
C MET A 1 61.92 39.89 15.31
N VAL A 2 60.64 39.56 15.09
CA VAL A 2 59.61 40.54 14.75
C VAL A 2 58.50 40.35 15.78
N THR A 3 58.33 41.33 16.59
CA THR A 3 57.36 41.42 17.67
C THR A 3 55.96 41.67 17.11
N MET A 4 55.05 40.75 17.31
CA MET A 4 53.62 40.95 17.02
C MET A 4 52.96 41.70 18.19
N ALA A 5 52.34 42.83 17.90
CA ALA A 5 51.55 43.60 18.83
C ALA A 5 50.20 42.89 19.17
N PRO A 6 49.66 43.01 20.37
CA PRO A 6 48.42 42.35 20.79
C PRO A 6 47.18 43.05 20.20
N ILE A 7 46.28 42.29 19.66
CA ILE A 7 44.96 42.72 19.14
C ILE A 7 44.05 43.07 20.34
N PRO A 8 43.34 44.20 20.31
CA PRO A 8 42.49 44.63 21.42
C PRO A 8 41.25 43.70 21.62
N ARG A 9 40.94 43.43 22.87
CA ARG A 9 39.87 42.52 23.30
C ARG A 9 38.45 42.82 22.84
N SER A 10 38.21 43.99 22.26
CA SER A 10 36.87 44.42 21.79
C SER A 10 36.44 43.80 20.44
N ILE A 11 37.35 43.28 19.66
CA ILE A 11 37.03 42.69 18.33
C ILE A 11 36.62 41.21 18.44
N ARG A 12 36.98 40.52 19.54
CA ARG A 12 36.64 39.09 19.75
C ARG A 12 35.20 38.86 20.10
N TRP A 13 34.49 39.81 20.68
CA TRP A 13 33.08 39.66 21.04
C TRP A 13 32.08 39.92 19.91
N THR A 14 32.42 40.80 18.98
CA THR A 14 31.57 41.11 17.83
C THR A 14 31.54 40.00 16.78
N LEU A 15 32.60 39.23 16.67
CA LEU A 15 32.61 38.07 15.72
C LEU A 15 31.89 36.84 16.32
N LEU A 16 31.87 36.69 17.63
CA LEU A 16 31.14 35.58 18.26
C LEU A 16 29.62 35.81 18.29
N THR A 17 29.18 37.06 18.42
CA THR A 17 27.75 37.42 18.37
C THR A 17 27.16 37.39 16.98
N ALA A 18 27.93 37.66 15.93
CA ALA A 18 27.51 37.52 14.55
C ALA A 18 27.35 36.05 14.12
N ALA A 19 28.18 35.14 14.63
CA ALA A 19 28.08 33.70 14.34
C ALA A 19 26.86 33.04 15.04
N VAL A 20 26.49 33.51 16.25
CA VAL A 20 25.32 33.00 16.99
C VAL A 20 23.99 33.56 16.39
N ALA A 21 24.00 34.79 15.90
CA ALA A 21 22.81 35.37 15.23
C ALA A 21 22.53 34.77 13.85
N ALA A 22 23.57 34.31 13.11
CA ALA A 22 23.39 33.64 11.83
C ALA A 22 22.89 32.19 11.98
N ALA A 23 23.14 31.52 13.10
CA ALA A 23 22.63 30.17 13.39
C ALA A 23 21.16 30.14 13.84
N ALA A 24 20.58 31.30 14.27
CA ALA A 24 19.19 31.40 14.71
C ALA A 24 18.20 31.73 13.59
N ALA A 25 18.64 31.95 12.35
CA ALA A 25 17.81 32.38 11.22
C ALA A 25 17.64 31.34 10.11
N MET A 26 18.10 30.08 10.33
CA MET A 26 17.74 29.00 9.42
C MET A 26 16.44 28.33 9.89
N PRO A 27 15.37 28.33 9.09
CA PRO A 27 14.21 27.51 9.40
C PRO A 27 14.64 26.04 9.34
N LEU A 28 14.57 25.37 10.47
CA LEU A 28 14.62 23.91 10.54
C LEU A 28 13.39 23.36 9.81
N VAL A 29 13.55 23.11 8.52
CA VAL A 29 12.60 22.27 7.79
C VAL A 29 12.85 20.83 8.22
N HIS A 30 12.17 20.42 9.28
CA HIS A 30 12.02 19.02 9.59
C HIS A 30 10.98 18.46 8.62
N ALA A 31 11.45 17.80 7.56
CA ALA A 31 10.59 16.94 6.77
C ALA A 31 10.20 15.73 7.64
N GLN A 32 9.04 15.80 8.29
CA GLN A 32 8.44 14.63 8.89
C GLN A 32 7.76 13.83 7.79
N VAL A 33 8.35 12.69 7.45
CA VAL A 33 7.69 11.66 6.65
C VAL A 33 6.83 10.83 7.60
N SER A 34 5.54 11.13 7.69
CA SER A 34 4.59 10.21 8.30
C SER A 34 4.13 9.22 7.23
N MET A 35 4.57 7.98 7.34
CA MET A 35 3.99 6.88 6.54
C MET A 35 2.66 6.46 7.18
N GLY A 36 1.56 6.83 6.54
CA GLY A 36 0.23 6.32 6.87
C GLY A 36 -0.83 7.40 7.02
N ALA A 37 -1.35 7.85 5.95
CA ALA A 37 -2.60 8.54 5.60
C ALA A 37 -2.34 9.81 4.79
N ALA A 38 -2.82 9.83 3.55
CA ALA A 38 -2.77 10.92 2.59
C ALA A 38 -1.34 11.40 2.25
N GLN A 39 -0.70 10.73 1.30
CA GLN A 39 0.51 11.22 0.66
C GLN A 39 0.23 12.59 0.02
N GLU A 40 0.95 13.61 0.48
CA GLU A 40 0.96 14.90 -0.19
C GLU A 40 1.63 14.74 -1.56
N VAL A 41 0.84 14.83 -2.61
CA VAL A 41 1.33 14.78 -3.99
C VAL A 41 2.01 16.12 -4.28
N ARG A 42 3.33 16.16 -4.35
CA ARG A 42 4.05 17.33 -4.87
C ARG A 42 4.04 17.31 -6.40
N VAL A 43 3.34 18.26 -6.96
CA VAL A 43 3.39 18.53 -8.41
C VAL A 43 4.67 19.31 -8.70
N VAL A 44 5.62 18.69 -9.40
CA VAL A 44 6.83 19.38 -9.86
C VAL A 44 6.50 20.14 -11.15
N GLY A 45 6.30 21.46 -11.03
CA GLY A 45 6.10 22.38 -12.13
C GLY A 45 5.92 23.80 -11.59
N ASP A 46 6.77 24.72 -12.04
CA ASP A 46 6.78 26.15 -11.65
C ASP A 46 5.62 26.98 -12.23
N GLY A 47 4.47 26.37 -12.51
CA GLY A 47 3.28 27.08 -12.96
C GLY A 47 2.19 27.09 -11.90
N PRO A 48 1.36 28.14 -11.80
CA PRO A 48 0.18 28.11 -10.96
C PRO A 48 -0.68 26.92 -11.35
N LEU A 49 -1.13 26.13 -10.35
CA LEU A 49 -2.07 25.04 -10.56
C LEU A 49 -3.30 25.57 -11.33
N PRO A 50 -3.74 24.91 -12.40
CA PRO A 50 -4.93 25.35 -13.10
C PRO A 50 -6.12 25.40 -12.14
N PRO A 51 -7.00 26.41 -12.23
CA PRO A 51 -8.17 26.51 -11.38
C PRO A 51 -9.03 25.23 -11.50
N GLY A 52 -9.26 24.54 -10.38
CA GLY A 52 -9.97 23.26 -10.30
C GLY A 52 -9.17 22.11 -9.66
N PHE A 53 -7.90 22.29 -9.34
CA PHE A 53 -7.12 21.38 -8.50
C PHE A 53 -7.22 21.81 -7.03
N GLY A 54 -8.20 21.27 -6.36
CA GLY A 54 -8.48 21.47 -4.95
C GLY A 54 -9.99 21.62 -4.81
N GLY A 55 -10.61 20.71 -4.06
CA GLY A 55 -11.91 21.05 -3.49
C GLY A 55 -11.78 22.37 -2.71
N PRO A 56 -12.88 23.05 -2.37
CA PRO A 56 -12.81 24.24 -1.55
C PRO A 56 -11.94 23.94 -0.32
N PRO A 57 -11.04 24.86 0.06
CA PRO A 57 -10.22 24.64 1.26
C PRO A 57 -11.15 24.29 2.43
N PRO A 58 -10.78 23.34 3.30
CA PRO A 58 -11.62 22.96 4.41
C PRO A 58 -11.94 24.19 5.24
N SER A 59 -13.22 24.42 5.52
CA SER A 59 -13.68 25.57 6.29
C SER A 59 -13.16 25.50 7.73
N PRO A 60 -12.89 26.62 8.39
CA PRO A 60 -12.62 26.63 9.82
C PRO A 60 -13.74 25.89 10.56
N MET A 61 -13.37 25.14 11.61
CA MET A 61 -14.38 24.48 12.45
C MET A 61 -15.27 25.53 13.11
N ALA A 62 -16.57 25.39 12.98
CA ALA A 62 -17.52 26.27 13.66
C ALA A 62 -17.30 26.19 15.18
N GLY A 63 -17.42 27.33 15.88
CA GLY A 63 -17.36 27.35 17.35
C GLY A 63 -18.58 26.69 17.97
N GLY A 64 -18.40 26.09 19.15
CA GLY A 64 -19.47 25.45 19.93
C GLY A 64 -19.18 25.55 21.43
N THR A 65 -19.86 24.75 22.24
CA THR A 65 -19.75 24.75 23.72
C THR A 65 -19.23 23.41 24.25
N GLY A 66 -18.94 22.46 23.38
CA GLY A 66 -18.47 21.13 23.72
C GLY A 66 -17.02 21.09 24.21
N LEU A 67 -16.72 20.13 25.07
CA LEU A 67 -15.39 19.88 25.64
C LEU A 67 -15.00 18.41 25.53
N SER A 68 -13.82 18.13 24.99
CA SER A 68 -13.23 16.79 24.99
C SER A 68 -11.91 16.80 25.76
N LEU A 69 -11.82 15.93 26.78
CA LEU A 69 -10.62 15.75 27.62
C LEU A 69 -10.10 14.34 27.46
N GLY A 70 -8.79 14.20 27.32
CA GLY A 70 -8.18 12.89 27.14
C GLY A 70 -6.70 12.85 27.46
N GLN A 71 -6.11 11.69 27.22
CA GLN A 71 -4.70 11.44 27.43
C GLN A 71 -4.12 10.57 26.32
N ALA A 72 -2.97 10.97 25.80
CA ALA A 72 -2.13 10.10 24.98
C ALA A 72 -1.39 9.14 25.92
N ILE A 73 -1.58 7.83 25.75
CA ILE A 73 -1.09 6.80 26.67
C ILE A 73 -0.22 5.78 25.94
N ASP A 74 0.65 5.10 26.70
CA ASP A 74 1.41 3.96 26.18
C ASP A 74 0.46 2.77 25.92
N GLY A 75 0.52 2.19 24.75
CA GLY A 75 -0.36 1.08 24.36
C GLY A 75 -0.11 -0.23 25.10
N LEU A 76 1.05 -0.39 25.77
CA LEU A 76 1.35 -1.53 26.63
C LEU A 76 1.08 -1.23 28.11
N ASP A 77 1.18 0.03 28.51
CA ASP A 77 0.95 0.48 29.88
C ASP A 77 0.04 1.71 29.88
N SER A 78 -1.25 1.49 30.04
CA SER A 78 -2.26 2.56 30.03
C SER A 78 -2.13 3.57 31.17
N THR A 79 -1.31 3.30 32.18
CA THR A 79 -1.04 4.25 33.29
C THR A 79 0.02 5.27 32.90
N ARG A 80 0.79 5.01 31.85
CA ARG A 80 1.87 5.84 31.37
C ARG A 80 1.38 6.82 30.30
N GLY A 81 1.38 8.12 30.63
CA GLY A 81 1.10 9.19 29.67
C GLY A 81 2.29 9.45 28.74
N ILE A 82 1.99 9.81 27.49
CA ILE A 82 3.00 10.15 26.47
C ILE A 82 3.04 11.66 26.29
N ALA A 83 4.03 12.29 26.90
CA ALA A 83 4.25 13.74 26.81
C ALA A 83 4.58 14.19 25.39
N GLY A 84 4.08 15.37 24.98
CA GLY A 84 4.42 15.99 23.70
C GLY A 84 3.88 15.25 22.48
N ALA A 85 2.89 14.37 22.64
CA ALA A 85 2.16 13.79 21.51
C ALA A 85 1.32 14.88 20.83
N LEU A 86 1.39 14.97 19.51
CA LEU A 86 0.52 15.84 18.71
C LEU A 86 -0.83 15.16 18.53
N VAL A 87 -1.85 15.71 19.19
CA VAL A 87 -3.21 15.20 19.10
C VAL A 87 -4.01 16.02 18.09
N THR A 88 -4.62 15.36 17.13
CA THR A 88 -5.40 15.97 16.05
C THR A 88 -6.85 15.53 16.14
N LEU A 89 -7.75 16.49 16.14
CA LEU A 89 -9.19 16.30 16.10
C LEU A 89 -9.73 16.73 14.74
N THR A 90 -10.54 15.89 14.12
CA THR A 90 -11.14 16.14 12.80
C THR A 90 -12.65 15.99 12.83
N LEU A 91 -13.36 16.90 12.18
CA LEU A 91 -14.78 16.83 11.86
C LEU A 91 -14.91 16.90 10.34
N GLY A 92 -15.71 16.04 9.74
CA GLY A 92 -15.82 15.94 8.28
C GLY A 92 -16.06 17.30 7.60
N GLY A 93 -15.21 17.65 6.61
CA GLY A 93 -15.29 18.92 5.86
C GLY A 93 -14.69 20.14 6.56
N SER A 94 -14.22 20.03 7.82
CA SER A 94 -13.61 21.12 8.58
C SER A 94 -12.09 20.99 8.68
N GLN A 95 -11.42 22.11 8.95
CA GLN A 95 -9.98 22.10 9.25
C GLN A 95 -9.70 21.32 10.53
N PRO A 96 -8.63 20.49 10.57
CA PRO A 96 -8.26 19.77 11.76
C PRO A 96 -7.75 20.72 12.86
N VAL A 97 -8.18 20.48 14.09
CA VAL A 97 -7.66 21.16 15.28
C VAL A 97 -6.57 20.31 15.92
N ARG A 98 -5.43 20.92 16.24
CA ARG A 98 -4.25 20.23 16.78
C ARG A 98 -3.84 20.81 18.11
N VAL A 99 -3.51 19.95 19.08
CA VAL A 99 -3.00 20.31 20.39
C VAL A 99 -1.82 19.40 20.75
N LEU A 100 -0.87 19.95 21.51
CA LEU A 100 0.21 19.13 22.09
C LEU A 100 -0.22 18.65 23.47
N ALA A 101 -0.02 17.37 23.73
CA ALA A 101 -0.23 16.79 25.05
C ALA A 101 0.82 17.30 26.05
N ASP A 102 0.40 17.53 27.29
CA ASP A 102 1.25 18.02 28.38
C ASP A 102 2.30 16.98 28.82
N GLY A 103 3.08 17.30 29.88
CA GLY A 103 4.11 16.41 30.44
C GLY A 103 3.60 15.07 30.96
N GLN A 104 2.29 14.93 31.16
CA GLN A 104 1.61 13.70 31.56
C GLN A 104 0.78 13.08 30.42
N GLY A 105 0.93 13.59 29.19
CA GLY A 105 0.18 13.11 28.02
C GLY A 105 -1.25 13.64 27.93
N ARG A 106 -1.71 14.54 28.80
CA ARG A 106 -3.09 15.03 28.83
C ARG A 106 -3.31 16.11 27.77
N PHE A 107 -4.50 16.11 27.17
CA PHE A 107 -4.91 17.10 26.18
C PHE A 107 -6.37 17.52 26.40
N ALA A 108 -6.73 18.69 25.84
CA ALA A 108 -8.09 19.23 25.88
C ALA A 108 -8.43 19.93 24.57
N PHE A 109 -9.59 19.62 24.02
CA PHE A 109 -10.24 20.38 22.95
C PHE A 109 -11.46 21.09 23.51
N ARG A 110 -11.52 22.41 23.30
CA ARG A 110 -12.57 23.29 23.82
C ARG A 110 -13.37 23.88 22.67
N ASP A 111 -14.51 24.45 23.00
CA ASP A 111 -15.36 25.18 22.06
C ASP A 111 -15.76 24.35 20.83
N LEU A 112 -16.01 23.04 21.04
CA LEU A 112 -16.38 22.11 20.00
C LEU A 112 -17.87 22.23 19.64
N PRO A 113 -18.22 22.25 18.34
CA PRO A 113 -19.60 22.16 17.91
C PRO A 113 -20.14 20.72 18.14
N LYS A 114 -21.45 20.57 18.08
CA LYS A 114 -22.04 19.22 18.00
C LYS A 114 -21.53 18.48 16.76
N GLY A 115 -21.24 17.20 16.88
CA GLY A 115 -20.78 16.40 15.74
C GLY A 115 -20.09 15.10 16.13
N ARG A 116 -19.65 14.38 15.11
CA ARG A 116 -18.86 13.15 15.24
C ARG A 116 -17.40 13.42 14.90
N PHE A 117 -16.54 13.29 15.88
CA PHE A 117 -15.12 13.63 15.78
C PHE A 117 -14.25 12.39 15.73
N ASN A 118 -13.23 12.42 14.87
CA ASN A 118 -12.15 11.48 14.91
C ASN A 118 -10.94 12.14 15.61
N ILE A 119 -10.32 11.40 16.53
CA ILE A 119 -9.16 11.89 17.29
C ILE A 119 -8.01 10.94 17.04
N THR A 120 -6.89 11.48 16.60
CA THR A 120 -5.63 10.76 16.37
C THR A 120 -4.51 11.39 17.19
N ALA A 121 -3.48 10.62 17.49
CA ALA A 121 -2.28 11.13 18.13
C ALA A 121 -1.04 10.57 17.43
N SER A 122 -0.03 11.41 17.26
CA SER A 122 1.26 11.03 16.70
C SER A 122 2.42 11.52 17.56
N ARG A 123 3.52 10.77 17.57
CA ARG A 123 4.77 11.16 18.20
C ARG A 123 5.94 10.45 17.50
N PRO A 124 7.07 11.14 17.24
CA PRO A 124 8.26 10.48 16.71
C PRO A 124 8.68 9.28 17.57
N GLY A 125 8.98 8.15 16.91
CA GLY A 125 9.32 6.88 17.55
C GLY A 125 8.13 6.01 17.96
N TYR A 126 6.91 6.44 17.67
CA TYR A 126 5.68 5.70 17.96
C TYR A 126 4.83 5.49 16.71
N VAL A 127 4.12 4.38 16.68
CA VAL A 127 3.03 4.11 15.73
C VAL A 127 1.87 5.06 16.05
N ASP A 128 1.30 5.70 15.03
CA ASP A 128 0.20 6.63 15.20
C ASP A 128 -1.02 5.97 15.86
N GLY A 129 -1.49 6.61 16.91
CA GLY A 129 -2.67 6.21 17.66
C GLY A 129 -3.95 6.85 17.15
N ALA A 130 -5.09 6.23 17.48
CA ALA A 130 -6.40 6.82 17.28
C ALA A 130 -7.34 6.46 18.43
N TYR A 131 -8.31 7.31 18.70
CA TYR A 131 -9.30 7.03 19.74
C TYR A 131 -9.98 5.68 19.50
N GLY A 132 -10.09 4.92 20.56
CA GLY A 132 -10.66 3.58 20.51
C GLY A 132 -9.73 2.48 19.98
N ARG A 133 -8.60 2.79 19.37
CA ARG A 133 -7.64 1.78 18.90
C ARG A 133 -6.95 1.12 20.09
N LEU A 134 -7.03 -0.22 20.18
CA LEU A 134 -6.49 -1.02 21.30
C LEU A 134 -5.23 -1.81 20.92
N ARG A 135 -4.84 -1.81 19.64
CA ARG A 135 -3.62 -2.43 19.10
C ARG A 135 -3.17 -1.70 17.84
N PRO A 136 -1.90 -1.82 17.42
CA PRO A 136 -1.47 -1.33 16.10
C PRO A 136 -2.34 -1.91 14.98
N GLY A 137 -2.74 -1.06 14.03
CA GLY A 137 -3.65 -1.46 12.94
C GLY A 137 -5.10 -1.79 13.34
N GLY A 138 -5.45 -1.67 14.64
CA GLY A 138 -6.81 -1.91 15.13
C GLY A 138 -7.82 -0.87 14.68
N GLN A 139 -9.11 -1.20 14.83
CA GLN A 139 -10.20 -0.30 14.46
C GLN A 139 -10.27 0.91 15.40
N THR A 140 -10.75 2.02 14.85
CA THR A 140 -10.92 3.28 15.56
C THR A 140 -12.38 3.51 15.96
N GLN A 141 -12.59 4.38 16.93
CA GLN A 141 -13.92 4.89 17.28
C GLN A 141 -13.96 6.41 17.07
N SER A 142 -15.16 6.93 16.87
CA SER A 142 -15.41 8.37 16.85
C SER A 142 -15.98 8.82 18.20
N VAL A 143 -15.77 10.08 18.54
CA VAL A 143 -16.40 10.73 19.69
C VAL A 143 -17.61 11.48 19.21
N ASP A 144 -18.80 11.10 19.65
CA ASP A 144 -20.04 11.83 19.35
C ASP A 144 -20.27 12.85 20.47
N LEU A 145 -20.43 14.13 20.09
CA LEU A 145 -20.70 15.25 21.00
C LEU A 145 -22.05 15.89 20.62
N ALA A 146 -22.94 15.98 21.60
CA ALA A 146 -24.09 16.89 21.51
C ALA A 146 -23.68 18.31 21.91
N ASP A 147 -24.57 19.27 21.75
CA ASP A 147 -24.30 20.64 22.12
C ASP A 147 -24.11 20.77 23.64
N GLY A 148 -23.00 21.38 24.07
CA GLY A 148 -22.64 21.54 25.47
C GLY A 148 -22.07 20.29 26.17
N ASP A 149 -21.95 19.16 25.47
CA ASP A 149 -21.42 17.93 26.03
C ASP A 149 -19.97 18.08 26.52
N ARG A 150 -19.67 17.38 27.61
CA ARG A 150 -18.33 17.25 28.19
C ARG A 150 -17.95 15.78 28.23
N VAL A 151 -17.07 15.38 27.31
CA VAL A 151 -16.56 14.01 27.25
C VAL A 151 -15.17 13.96 27.85
N SER A 152 -15.00 13.09 28.83
CA SER A 152 -13.70 12.82 29.47
C SER A 152 -13.23 11.40 29.15
N ASN A 153 -11.97 11.09 29.49
CA ASN A 153 -11.34 9.79 29.26
C ASN A 153 -11.23 9.39 27.77
N VAL A 154 -11.04 10.38 26.90
CA VAL A 154 -10.76 10.13 25.48
C VAL A 154 -9.28 9.74 25.34
N ASN A 155 -8.96 8.50 25.71
CA ASN A 155 -7.58 8.04 25.69
C ASN A 155 -7.17 7.56 24.31
N VAL A 156 -5.97 7.96 23.87
CA VAL A 156 -5.37 7.57 22.60
C VAL A 156 -4.07 6.81 22.88
N ALA A 157 -4.08 5.51 22.58
CA ALA A 157 -2.92 4.66 22.79
C ALA A 157 -1.94 4.77 21.60
N LEU A 158 -0.65 4.86 21.90
CA LEU A 158 0.45 4.81 20.95
C LEU A 158 1.41 3.67 21.33
N TRP A 159 1.99 3.01 20.33
CA TRP A 159 2.94 1.91 20.52
C TRP A 159 4.30 2.32 19.99
N LYS A 160 5.37 1.97 20.70
CA LYS A 160 6.72 2.22 20.20
C LYS A 160 6.98 1.37 18.96
N PHE A 161 7.68 1.94 18.02
CA PHE A 161 8.22 1.16 16.92
C PHE A 161 9.27 0.17 17.42
N ALA A 162 9.30 -0.98 16.79
CA ALA A 162 10.35 -1.98 16.95
C ALA A 162 11.46 -1.78 15.90
N ALA A 163 12.56 -2.50 16.06
CA ALA A 163 13.66 -2.53 15.11
C ALA A 163 14.28 -3.92 15.04
N VAL A 164 14.88 -4.22 13.88
CA VAL A 164 15.75 -5.38 13.68
C VAL A 164 17.12 -4.91 13.23
N GLY A 165 18.17 -5.68 13.55
CA GLY A 165 19.52 -5.37 13.11
C GLY A 165 20.44 -6.58 13.14
N GLY A 166 21.50 -6.49 12.36
CA GLY A 166 22.50 -7.54 12.23
C GLY A 166 23.68 -7.06 11.40
N THR A 167 24.48 -8.01 10.93
CA THR A 167 25.69 -7.75 10.16
C THR A 167 25.66 -8.60 8.89
N LEU A 168 26.05 -8.01 7.77
CA LEU A 168 26.28 -8.69 6.50
C LEU A 168 27.77 -8.91 6.28
N LEU A 169 28.17 -10.16 6.10
CA LEU A 169 29.53 -10.57 5.80
C LEU A 169 29.56 -11.34 4.47
N ASP A 170 30.67 -11.22 3.76
CA ASP A 170 30.96 -12.03 2.59
C ASP A 170 31.54 -13.41 2.97
N GLU A 171 31.93 -14.20 1.97
CA GLU A 171 32.52 -15.54 2.15
C GLU A 171 33.90 -15.54 2.84
N SER A 172 34.57 -14.38 2.90
CA SER A 172 35.86 -14.19 3.57
C SER A 172 35.68 -13.72 5.01
N GLY A 173 34.47 -13.30 5.39
CA GLY A 173 34.14 -12.70 6.66
C GLY A 173 34.34 -11.18 6.69
N ASP A 174 34.54 -10.58 5.52
CA ASP A 174 34.65 -9.13 5.39
C ASP A 174 33.26 -8.47 5.32
N PRO A 175 33.08 -7.24 5.84
CA PRO A 175 31.79 -6.57 5.85
C PRO A 175 31.35 -6.17 4.43
N ILE A 176 30.08 -6.44 4.11
CA ILE A 176 29.45 -5.97 2.87
C ILE A 176 28.82 -4.61 3.14
N ILE A 177 29.34 -3.56 2.48
CA ILE A 177 28.98 -2.17 2.69
C ILE A 177 27.94 -1.74 1.65
N GLY A 178 26.90 -0.98 2.07
CA GLY A 178 25.90 -0.41 1.18
C GLY A 178 24.91 -1.42 0.58
N ALA A 179 24.86 -2.64 1.11
CA ALA A 179 23.84 -3.61 0.73
C ALA A 179 22.48 -3.21 1.32
N ASN A 180 21.43 -3.38 0.53
CA ASN A 180 20.07 -3.07 0.98
C ASN A 180 19.43 -4.28 1.69
N ASP A 181 19.14 -4.14 2.96
CA ASP A 181 18.39 -5.10 3.74
C ASP A 181 16.94 -4.70 3.82
N ARG A 182 16.03 -5.65 3.75
CA ARG A 182 14.59 -5.39 3.78
C ARG A 182 13.88 -6.34 4.73
N VAL A 183 12.82 -5.85 5.36
CA VAL A 183 11.87 -6.72 6.04
C VAL A 183 10.63 -6.95 5.18
N LEU A 184 10.07 -8.15 5.31
CA LEU A 184 8.77 -8.50 4.75
C LEU A 184 7.82 -8.79 5.90
N ARG A 185 6.71 -8.08 5.98
CA ARG A 185 5.69 -8.30 7.01
C ARG A 185 4.75 -9.43 6.59
N ARG A 186 4.54 -10.39 7.48
CA ARG A 186 3.54 -11.43 7.29
C ARG A 186 2.15 -10.89 7.64
N GLN A 187 1.21 -11.03 6.72
CA GLN A 187 -0.18 -10.61 6.88
C GLN A 187 -1.12 -11.63 6.25
N ILE A 188 -2.35 -11.71 6.75
CA ILE A 188 -3.38 -12.51 6.07
C ILE A 188 -4.04 -11.63 5.01
N VAL A 189 -3.99 -12.05 3.76
CA VAL A 189 -4.63 -11.39 2.62
C VAL A 189 -5.46 -12.42 1.88
N ALA A 190 -6.72 -12.12 1.67
CA ALA A 190 -7.68 -13.03 1.02
C ALA A 190 -7.74 -14.43 1.68
N GLY A 191 -7.58 -14.51 3.01
CA GLY A 191 -7.59 -15.75 3.79
C GLY A 191 -6.29 -16.55 3.73
N LYS A 192 -5.22 -16.01 3.12
CA LYS A 192 -3.92 -16.68 2.98
C LYS A 192 -2.81 -15.84 3.61
N PRO A 193 -1.81 -16.48 4.24
CA PRO A 193 -0.61 -15.78 4.65
C PRO A 193 0.10 -15.21 3.42
N LYS A 194 0.37 -13.93 3.43
CA LYS A 194 1.12 -13.22 2.39
C LYS A 194 2.19 -12.34 3.02
N LEU A 195 3.23 -12.06 2.26
CA LEU A 195 4.33 -11.21 2.65
C LEU A 195 4.23 -9.87 1.92
N THR A 196 4.18 -8.80 2.68
CA THR A 196 4.17 -7.43 2.16
C THR A 196 5.53 -6.79 2.38
N PRO A 197 6.09 -6.06 1.40
CA PRO A 197 7.31 -5.30 1.60
C PRO A 197 7.15 -4.31 2.75
N GLY A 198 8.13 -4.28 3.65
CA GLY A 198 8.23 -3.34 4.76
C GLY A 198 9.39 -2.36 4.56
N ALA A 199 9.89 -1.81 5.66
CA ALA A 199 11.03 -0.91 5.67
C ALA A 199 12.31 -1.60 5.17
N MET A 200 13.26 -0.77 4.73
CA MET A 200 14.59 -1.19 4.29
C MET A 200 15.64 -0.27 4.91
N ASP A 201 16.86 -0.74 4.98
CA ASP A 201 18.03 0.02 5.36
C ASP A 201 19.24 -0.47 4.56
N ALA A 202 20.33 0.30 4.55
CA ALA A 202 21.57 -0.08 3.91
C ALA A 202 22.66 -0.32 4.96
N THR A 203 23.52 -1.32 4.72
CA THR A 203 24.64 -1.60 5.62
C THR A 203 25.65 -0.46 5.65
N ASP A 204 26.16 -0.19 6.86
CA ASP A 204 27.22 0.80 7.11
C ASP A 204 28.62 0.26 6.73
N ASP A 205 29.69 1.02 7.07
CA ASP A 205 31.10 0.69 6.81
C ASP A 205 31.61 -0.55 7.58
N ARG A 206 30.83 -1.08 8.51
CA ARG A 206 31.11 -2.31 9.25
C ARG A 206 30.20 -3.46 8.81
N GLY A 207 29.42 -3.28 7.76
CA GLY A 207 28.41 -4.23 7.31
C GLY A 207 27.20 -4.32 8.23
N MET A 208 27.01 -3.37 9.16
CA MET A 208 25.88 -3.38 10.08
C MET A 208 24.66 -2.71 9.46
N TYR A 209 23.48 -3.29 9.70
CA TYR A 209 22.20 -2.68 9.33
C TYR A 209 21.28 -2.57 10.54
N ARG A 210 20.35 -1.60 10.49
CA ARG A 210 19.31 -1.40 11.50
C ARG A 210 18.02 -0.91 10.88
N ILE A 211 17.11 -1.82 10.59
CA ILE A 211 15.79 -1.49 10.05
C ILE A 211 14.86 -1.13 11.21
N GLY A 212 14.54 0.15 11.32
CA GLY A 212 13.67 0.70 12.36
C GLY A 212 12.25 0.97 11.88
N GLN A 213 11.45 1.65 12.72
CA GLN A 213 10.06 2.05 12.44
C GLN A 213 9.15 0.86 12.09
N LEU A 214 9.41 -0.30 12.68
CA LEU A 214 8.60 -1.49 12.49
C LEU A 214 7.43 -1.51 13.48
N GLU A 215 6.22 -1.71 12.98
CA GLU A 215 5.08 -2.00 13.83
C GLU A 215 5.25 -3.38 14.48
N PRO A 216 4.70 -3.61 15.69
CA PRO A 216 4.64 -4.96 16.24
C PRO A 216 4.00 -5.96 15.26
N GLY A 217 4.58 -7.16 15.14
CA GLY A 217 4.09 -8.18 14.21
C GLY A 217 5.17 -9.17 13.77
N ASP A 218 4.81 -10.02 12.80
CA ASP A 218 5.69 -11.05 12.27
C ASP A 218 6.38 -10.61 10.99
N TYR A 219 7.69 -10.84 10.93
CA TYR A 219 8.55 -10.39 9.84
C TYR A 219 9.50 -11.48 9.35
N LEU A 220 9.85 -11.41 8.08
CA LEU A 220 11.04 -12.04 7.53
C LEU A 220 12.07 -10.95 7.22
N VAL A 221 13.34 -11.23 7.46
CA VAL A 221 14.45 -10.36 7.01
C VAL A 221 15.05 -10.97 5.76
N VAL A 222 15.30 -10.14 4.76
CA VAL A 222 15.83 -10.56 3.46
C VAL A 222 16.85 -9.56 2.96
N VAL A 223 17.94 -10.10 2.43
CA VAL A 223 18.93 -9.38 1.63
C VAL A 223 18.59 -9.66 0.16
N PRO A 224 18.09 -8.68 -0.60
CA PRO A 224 17.87 -8.83 -2.04
C PRO A 224 19.19 -9.02 -2.77
N MET A 225 19.14 -9.60 -3.96
CA MET A 225 20.30 -9.77 -4.81
C MET A 225 21.08 -8.46 -4.98
N SER A 226 22.39 -8.55 -4.80
CA SER A 226 23.31 -7.43 -5.00
C SER A 226 24.53 -7.86 -5.80
N GLN A 227 25.18 -6.93 -6.50
CA GLN A 227 26.43 -7.25 -7.22
C GLN A 227 27.58 -7.45 -6.23
N ALA A 228 28.35 -8.52 -6.43
CA ALA A 228 29.57 -8.73 -5.70
C ALA A 228 30.66 -7.83 -6.32
N GLY A 229 30.93 -6.68 -5.69
CA GLY A 229 31.89 -5.70 -6.18
C GLY A 229 32.00 -4.51 -5.24
N PRO A 230 32.94 -3.57 -5.46
CA PRO A 230 33.08 -2.43 -4.56
C PRO A 230 31.77 -1.69 -4.42
N ALA A 231 31.27 -1.72 -3.19
CA ALA A 231 30.01 -1.13 -2.79
C ALA A 231 29.99 0.37 -3.10
N GLY A 232 28.89 0.85 -3.62
CA GLY A 232 28.66 2.28 -3.85
C GLY A 232 28.05 2.62 -5.19
N LEU A 233 28.17 1.77 -6.21
CA LEU A 233 27.62 2.07 -7.53
C LEU A 233 26.11 1.95 -7.58
N ASP A 234 25.54 0.88 -6.98
CA ASP A 234 24.11 0.67 -6.95
C ASP A 234 23.40 1.69 -6.05
N GLN A 235 24.04 2.07 -4.94
CA GLN A 235 23.53 3.10 -4.03
C GLN A 235 23.57 4.48 -4.69
N MET A 236 24.66 4.80 -5.40
CA MET A 236 24.77 6.03 -6.18
C MET A 236 23.76 6.07 -7.34
N LEU A 237 23.50 4.95 -8.00
CA LEU A 237 22.49 4.83 -9.05
C LEU A 237 21.06 4.87 -8.46
N ALA A 238 20.82 4.32 -7.28
CA ALA A 238 19.54 4.41 -6.60
C ALA A 238 19.25 5.85 -6.09
N GLU A 239 20.26 6.54 -5.55
CA GLU A 239 20.12 7.94 -5.13
C GLU A 239 20.03 8.91 -6.32
N LEU A 240 20.73 8.62 -7.42
CA LEU A 240 20.71 9.43 -8.65
C LEU A 240 19.54 9.07 -9.56
N GLY A 241 19.17 7.80 -9.66
CA GLY A 241 18.19 7.30 -10.63
C GLY A 241 16.75 7.71 -10.36
N ALA A 242 16.40 8.00 -9.12
CA ALA A 242 15.01 8.38 -8.79
C ALA A 242 14.70 9.85 -9.13
N ARG A 243 15.69 10.72 -9.18
CA ARG A 243 15.45 12.17 -9.33
C ARG A 243 15.75 12.76 -10.71
N ASP A 244 16.72 12.20 -11.47
CA ASP A 244 17.27 12.89 -12.64
C ASP A 244 17.12 12.18 -13.99
N ILE A 245 16.78 10.88 -14.05
CA ILE A 245 16.57 10.16 -15.32
C ILE A 245 15.31 10.66 -16.06
N ALA A 246 14.36 11.26 -15.33
CA ALA A 246 13.13 11.81 -15.93
C ALA A 246 13.34 13.12 -16.72
N VAL A 247 14.51 13.77 -16.63
CA VAL A 247 14.73 15.11 -17.21
C VAL A 247 15.44 15.07 -18.56
N ALA A 248 16.11 14.00 -18.91
CA ALA A 248 16.93 13.92 -20.13
C ALA A 248 16.12 13.75 -21.43
N GLY A 249 14.80 13.60 -21.38
CA GLY A 249 13.92 13.47 -22.56
C GLY A 249 13.26 14.77 -23.05
N ALA A 250 13.44 15.91 -22.39
CA ALA A 250 12.80 17.17 -22.76
C ALA A 250 13.77 18.34 -22.73
N ALA A 251 14.21 18.72 -23.93
CA ALA A 251 14.65 20.06 -24.39
C ALA A 251 15.27 21.05 -23.39
N GLY A 252 16.48 21.45 -23.72
CA GLY A 252 17.26 22.60 -23.28
C GLY A 252 16.52 23.75 -22.59
N GLY A 253 16.95 24.02 -21.36
CA GLY A 253 16.62 25.23 -20.61
C GLY A 253 17.67 25.47 -19.54
N ARG A 254 18.42 26.55 -19.67
CA ARG A 254 19.43 27.05 -18.73
C ARG A 254 18.79 27.50 -17.41
N GLY A 255 19.45 27.16 -16.31
CA GLY A 255 19.37 28.00 -15.11
C GLY A 255 19.49 27.27 -13.76
N GLY A 256 20.66 27.45 -13.09
CA GLY A 256 20.74 27.59 -11.64
C GLY A 256 21.28 26.44 -10.79
N GLY A 257 22.57 26.38 -10.56
CA GLY A 257 23.20 26.11 -9.25
C GLY A 257 22.94 24.77 -8.52
N GLY A 258 23.55 23.71 -8.97
CA GLY A 258 23.69 22.44 -8.28
C GLY A 258 24.54 21.53 -9.13
N GLY A 259 25.47 20.76 -8.54
CA GLY A 259 26.56 20.07 -9.27
C GLY A 259 26.13 19.42 -10.58
N ASN A 260 26.80 19.77 -11.65
CA ASN A 260 26.57 19.29 -13.00
C ASN A 260 26.89 17.79 -13.11
N PHE A 261 25.89 16.95 -13.06
CA PHE A 261 25.98 15.59 -13.55
C PHE A 261 25.45 15.53 -14.99
N THR A 262 26.32 15.17 -15.93
CA THR A 262 25.93 15.01 -17.32
C THR A 262 25.64 13.56 -17.60
N PHE A 263 24.35 13.24 -17.82
CA PHE A 263 23.93 11.93 -18.29
C PHE A 263 23.87 11.96 -19.83
N MET A 264 24.52 11.02 -20.49
CA MET A 264 24.33 10.76 -21.89
C MET A 264 23.85 9.31 -22.07
N ALA A 265 22.60 9.14 -22.44
CA ALA A 265 22.05 7.85 -22.88
C ALA A 265 21.99 7.89 -24.41
N ALA A 266 22.75 7.05 -25.08
CA ALA A 266 22.81 7.01 -26.54
C ALA A 266 21.75 6.10 -27.20
N GLY A 267 20.61 5.89 -26.55
CA GLY A 267 19.49 5.09 -27.10
C GLY A 267 19.20 3.79 -26.33
N PRO A 268 18.11 3.09 -26.66
CA PRO A 268 17.74 1.83 -26.02
C PRO A 268 18.85 0.79 -26.17
N GLY A 269 19.33 0.26 -25.03
CA GLY A 269 20.42 -0.73 -25.02
C GLY A 269 21.85 -0.16 -25.03
N ALA A 270 22.00 1.17 -25.08
CA ALA A 270 23.31 1.81 -24.95
C ALA A 270 23.71 2.00 -23.48
N PRO A 271 25.02 1.96 -23.18
CA PRO A 271 25.52 2.22 -21.83
C PRO A 271 25.17 3.66 -21.39
N ILE A 272 24.83 3.80 -20.12
CA ILE A 272 24.61 5.12 -19.52
C ILE A 272 25.98 5.71 -19.14
N MET A 273 26.29 6.86 -19.67
CA MET A 273 27.51 7.60 -19.32
C MET A 273 27.20 8.60 -18.21
N VAL A 274 27.88 8.49 -17.07
CA VAL A 274 27.79 9.45 -15.97
C VAL A 274 29.18 10.06 -15.77
N ASN A 275 29.31 11.36 -16.02
CA ASN A 275 30.57 12.07 -15.92
C ASN A 275 31.73 11.41 -16.70
N GLY A 276 31.43 10.82 -17.87
CA GLY A 276 32.43 10.16 -18.71
C GLY A 276 32.78 8.73 -18.28
N ILE A 277 32.08 8.17 -17.29
CA ILE A 277 32.20 6.77 -16.88
C ILE A 277 31.05 5.98 -17.51
N GLU A 278 31.39 4.93 -18.23
CA GLU A 278 30.43 4.08 -18.93
C GLU A 278 29.77 3.09 -17.96
N PHE A 279 28.43 3.14 -17.82
CA PHE A 279 27.62 2.25 -17.01
C PHE A 279 26.64 1.48 -17.92
N GLY A 280 26.72 0.18 -17.90
CA GLY A 280 25.80 -0.68 -18.65
C GLY A 280 26.38 -1.26 -19.93
N ALA A 281 25.84 -2.40 -20.33
CA ALA A 281 26.10 -3.18 -21.55
C ALA A 281 27.41 -3.99 -21.66
N SER A 282 28.37 -3.85 -20.79
CA SER A 282 29.54 -4.74 -20.75
C SER A 282 29.68 -5.48 -19.44
N ALA A 283 28.59 -5.91 -18.82
CA ALA A 283 28.72 -6.87 -17.75
C ALA A 283 29.13 -8.21 -18.38
N SER A 284 30.42 -8.51 -18.35
CA SER A 284 30.90 -9.89 -18.35
C SER A 284 30.06 -10.66 -17.34
N PRO A 285 29.85 -11.98 -17.51
CA PRO A 285 29.13 -12.77 -16.51
C PRO A 285 29.73 -12.46 -15.15
N GLY A 286 28.99 -11.67 -14.38
CA GLY A 286 29.43 -11.14 -13.10
C GLY A 286 29.20 -12.18 -12.00
N VAL A 287 29.66 -11.84 -10.83
CA VAL A 287 29.38 -12.57 -9.62
C VAL A 287 28.42 -11.72 -8.78
N VAL A 288 27.34 -12.32 -8.31
CA VAL A 288 26.35 -11.63 -7.46
C VAL A 288 26.13 -12.41 -6.17
N TYR A 289 25.74 -11.71 -5.13
CA TYR A 289 25.14 -12.34 -3.96
C TYR A 289 23.64 -12.52 -4.25
N PRO A 290 23.14 -13.77 -4.33
CA PRO A 290 21.73 -14.02 -4.59
C PRO A 290 20.87 -13.60 -3.41
N THR A 291 19.58 -13.38 -3.65
CA THR A 291 18.61 -13.10 -2.58
C THR A 291 18.68 -14.18 -1.50
N GLN A 292 18.86 -13.74 -0.25
CA GLN A 292 18.91 -14.62 0.90
C GLN A 292 17.97 -14.14 2.00
N PHE A 293 17.17 -15.06 2.53
CA PHE A 293 16.31 -14.83 3.69
C PHE A 293 17.00 -15.36 4.95
N TYR A 294 16.77 -14.68 6.06
CA TYR A 294 17.35 -15.06 7.35
C TYR A 294 16.90 -16.48 7.79
N PRO A 295 17.81 -17.33 8.32
CA PRO A 295 19.25 -17.06 8.41
C PRO A 295 20.03 -17.36 7.10
N THR A 296 19.62 -18.34 6.29
CA THR A 296 20.35 -18.83 5.10
C THR A 296 19.43 -19.38 4.02
N ALA A 297 18.14 -19.04 4.06
CA ALA A 297 17.17 -19.61 3.14
C ALA A 297 17.18 -18.87 1.78
N ALA A 298 17.09 -19.65 0.69
CA ALA A 298 16.96 -19.10 -0.66
C ALA A 298 15.51 -18.68 -1.00
N SER A 299 14.52 -19.06 -0.19
CA SER A 299 13.10 -18.75 -0.42
C SER A 299 12.38 -18.33 0.85
N ALA A 300 11.35 -17.51 0.72
CA ALA A 300 10.54 -17.03 1.82
C ALA A 300 9.84 -18.15 2.62
N SER A 301 9.46 -19.25 1.96
CA SER A 301 8.81 -20.41 2.58
C SER A 301 9.70 -21.18 3.57
N ARG A 302 11.02 -21.05 3.44
CA ARG A 302 12.02 -21.69 4.32
C ARG A 302 12.64 -20.72 5.31
N ALA A 303 12.28 -19.45 5.26
CA ALA A 303 12.83 -18.41 6.12
C ALA A 303 12.30 -18.51 7.55
N THR A 304 13.10 -18.04 8.50
CA THR A 304 12.70 -17.94 9.92
C THR A 304 11.86 -16.67 10.13
N SER A 305 10.66 -16.85 10.66
CA SER A 305 9.80 -15.71 11.06
C SER A 305 10.27 -15.10 12.38
N ILE A 306 10.32 -13.80 12.45
CA ILE A 306 10.73 -13.00 13.61
C ILE A 306 9.53 -12.23 14.10
N THR A 307 9.05 -12.55 15.30
CA THR A 307 7.97 -11.81 15.97
C THR A 307 8.57 -10.64 16.76
N LEU A 308 8.07 -9.44 16.52
CA LEU A 308 8.49 -8.21 17.20
C LEU A 308 7.35 -7.68 18.06
N THR A 309 7.68 -7.34 19.30
CA THR A 309 6.79 -6.64 20.23
C THR A 309 7.03 -5.13 20.20
N SER A 310 6.14 -4.34 20.81
CA SER A 310 6.27 -2.88 20.82
C SER A 310 7.53 -2.43 21.55
N GLY A 311 8.36 -1.65 20.86
CA GLY A 311 9.62 -1.12 21.38
C GLY A 311 10.75 -2.14 21.45
N GLU A 312 10.57 -3.34 20.91
CA GLU A 312 11.60 -4.38 20.87
C GLU A 312 12.69 -4.01 19.84
N GLU A 313 13.95 -4.22 20.21
CA GLU A 313 15.09 -4.15 19.33
C GLU A 313 15.73 -5.53 19.25
N ARG A 314 15.53 -6.21 18.11
CA ARG A 314 16.08 -7.54 17.86
C ARG A 314 17.36 -7.42 17.06
N THR A 315 18.50 -7.70 17.69
CA THR A 315 19.85 -7.69 17.07
C THR A 315 20.38 -9.10 16.83
N GLY A 316 21.49 -9.21 16.10
CA GLY A 316 22.14 -10.49 15.82
C GLY A 316 21.46 -11.28 14.71
N LEU A 317 20.76 -10.61 13.79
CA LEU A 317 20.20 -11.24 12.60
C LEU A 317 21.25 -11.18 11.48
N ASP A 318 22.33 -11.94 11.66
CA ASP A 318 23.50 -11.86 10.80
C ASP A 318 23.37 -12.74 9.56
N PHE A 319 23.96 -12.27 8.44
CA PHE A 319 24.02 -12.97 7.19
C PHE A 319 25.49 -13.21 6.78
N ASN A 320 25.73 -14.36 6.17
CA ASN A 320 26.98 -14.66 5.49
C ASN A 320 26.63 -15.00 4.04
N LEU A 321 26.91 -14.09 3.13
CA LEU A 321 26.53 -14.20 1.73
C LEU A 321 27.61 -14.95 0.96
N LYS A 322 27.16 -15.78 0.00
CA LYS A 322 28.06 -16.52 -0.88
C LYS A 322 27.79 -16.10 -2.32
N PRO A 323 28.82 -15.64 -3.04
CA PRO A 323 28.64 -15.18 -4.39
C PRO A 323 28.39 -16.35 -5.35
N VAL A 324 27.56 -16.11 -6.36
CA VAL A 324 27.28 -17.05 -7.44
C VAL A 324 27.56 -16.41 -8.79
N ARG A 325 28.01 -17.21 -9.75
CA ARG A 325 28.19 -16.76 -11.13
C ARG A 325 26.84 -16.54 -11.79
N THR A 326 26.72 -15.44 -12.51
CA THR A 326 25.52 -15.11 -13.26
C THR A 326 25.62 -15.54 -14.71
N GLN A 327 24.47 -15.64 -15.34
CA GLN A 327 24.30 -15.96 -16.74
C GLN A 327 23.58 -14.83 -17.47
N LYS A 328 23.78 -14.74 -18.77
CA LYS A 328 23.07 -13.82 -19.64
C LYS A 328 21.75 -14.45 -20.10
N VAL A 329 20.66 -13.70 -20.00
CA VAL A 329 19.36 -14.08 -20.57
C VAL A 329 18.98 -13.06 -21.64
N ALA A 330 18.80 -13.53 -22.89
CA ALA A 330 18.49 -12.67 -24.02
C ALA A 330 17.44 -13.28 -24.94
N GLY A 331 16.69 -12.43 -25.60
CA GLY A 331 15.64 -12.87 -26.51
C GLY A 331 14.96 -11.73 -27.25
N VAL A 332 13.86 -12.06 -27.92
CA VAL A 332 13.04 -11.12 -28.67
C VAL A 332 11.59 -11.22 -28.20
N VAL A 333 10.96 -10.07 -27.95
CA VAL A 333 9.52 -9.96 -27.67
C VAL A 333 8.80 -9.46 -28.91
N SER A 334 7.78 -10.19 -29.35
CA SER A 334 6.94 -9.81 -30.47
C SER A 334 5.47 -9.80 -30.06
N GLY A 335 4.70 -8.92 -30.66
CA GLY A 335 3.25 -8.83 -30.51
C GLY A 335 2.52 -9.03 -31.85
N PRO A 336 1.19 -8.90 -31.86
CA PRO A 336 0.40 -9.03 -33.10
C PRO A 336 0.78 -8.02 -34.18
N GLU A 337 1.34 -6.88 -33.80
CA GLU A 337 1.71 -5.79 -34.69
C GLU A 337 3.21 -5.82 -35.11
N GLY A 338 3.95 -6.85 -34.70
CA GLY A 338 5.38 -7.00 -34.95
C GLY A 338 6.22 -6.90 -33.66
N PRO A 339 7.50 -6.45 -33.74
CA PRO A 339 8.38 -6.35 -32.60
C PRO A 339 7.82 -5.44 -31.51
N ALA A 340 7.88 -5.88 -30.25
CA ALA A 340 7.42 -5.10 -29.10
C ALA A 340 8.54 -4.17 -28.64
N THR A 341 8.56 -2.93 -29.11
CA THR A 341 9.61 -1.95 -28.86
C THR A 341 9.38 -1.17 -27.56
N ASN A 342 10.44 -0.77 -26.88
CA ASN A 342 10.40 0.03 -25.65
C ASN A 342 9.48 -0.59 -24.57
N LEU A 343 9.51 -1.90 -24.44
CA LEU A 343 8.71 -2.66 -23.49
C LEU A 343 9.58 -3.13 -22.35
N MET A 344 9.09 -2.95 -21.12
CA MET A 344 9.74 -3.52 -19.94
C MET A 344 9.48 -5.02 -19.85
N VAL A 345 10.56 -5.78 -19.77
CA VAL A 345 10.58 -7.23 -19.53
C VAL A 345 11.04 -7.48 -18.11
N ASN A 346 10.24 -8.20 -17.34
CA ASN A 346 10.50 -8.50 -15.95
C ASN A 346 10.80 -9.98 -15.78
N LEU A 347 11.90 -10.31 -15.13
CA LEU A 347 12.25 -11.67 -14.73
C LEU A 347 12.09 -11.78 -13.22
N VAL A 348 11.13 -12.61 -12.77
CA VAL A 348 10.73 -12.75 -11.37
C VAL A 348 11.03 -14.17 -10.92
N PRO A 349 11.61 -14.41 -9.73
CA PRO A 349 11.78 -15.76 -9.19
C PRO A 349 10.45 -16.51 -9.12
N ALA A 350 10.44 -17.79 -9.50
CA ALA A 350 9.21 -18.58 -9.61
C ALA A 350 8.58 -18.91 -8.24
N ASP A 351 9.35 -18.85 -7.15
CA ASP A 351 8.90 -19.10 -5.77
C ASP A 351 8.32 -17.87 -5.05
N ALA A 352 8.06 -16.79 -5.82
CA ALA A 352 7.51 -15.55 -5.29
C ALA A 352 5.97 -15.56 -5.07
N GLU A 353 5.31 -16.72 -5.10
CA GLU A 353 3.84 -16.83 -4.99
C GLU A 353 3.27 -16.31 -3.67
N ASP A 354 4.02 -16.42 -2.57
CA ASP A 354 3.60 -15.92 -1.25
C ASP A 354 3.82 -14.41 -1.08
N LEU A 355 4.47 -13.76 -2.03
CA LEU A 355 4.74 -12.33 -2.03
C LEU A 355 3.59 -11.58 -2.72
N ILE A 356 3.10 -10.51 -2.09
CA ILE A 356 2.18 -9.57 -2.75
C ILE A 356 2.90 -8.82 -3.88
N SER A 357 4.16 -8.49 -3.64
CA SER A 357 5.07 -7.93 -4.64
C SER A 357 6.40 -8.66 -4.56
N PRO A 358 7.06 -8.96 -5.67
CA PRO A 358 8.36 -9.60 -5.67
C PRO A 358 9.37 -8.78 -4.84
N VAL A 359 10.22 -9.47 -4.08
CA VAL A 359 11.35 -8.82 -3.38
C VAL A 359 12.36 -8.30 -4.40
N GLU A 360 12.47 -9.05 -5.49
CA GLU A 360 13.41 -8.81 -6.56
C GLU A 360 12.69 -8.94 -7.90
N THR A 361 12.97 -8.02 -8.79
CA THR A 361 12.56 -8.08 -10.18
C THR A 361 13.73 -7.61 -11.03
N ILE A 362 14.27 -8.53 -11.83
CA ILE A 362 15.34 -8.18 -12.77
C ILE A 362 14.65 -7.67 -14.04
N THR A 363 14.99 -6.45 -14.46
CA THR A 363 14.30 -5.79 -15.56
C THR A 363 15.24 -5.53 -16.74
N ALA A 364 14.68 -5.59 -17.94
CA ALA A 364 15.32 -5.08 -19.16
C ALA A 364 14.29 -4.37 -20.02
N MET A 365 14.75 -3.49 -20.91
CA MET A 365 13.89 -2.86 -21.93
C MET A 365 14.19 -3.46 -23.30
N THR A 366 13.14 -3.69 -24.08
CA THR A 366 13.30 -4.09 -25.49
C THR A 366 13.73 -2.91 -26.34
N ASP A 367 14.60 -3.16 -27.31
CA ASP A 367 15.04 -2.20 -28.32
C ASP A 367 14.04 -2.04 -29.48
N GLY A 368 14.45 -1.32 -30.54
CA GLY A 368 13.65 -1.11 -31.75
C GLY A 368 13.31 -2.38 -32.56
N SER A 369 14.02 -3.48 -32.31
CA SER A 369 13.75 -4.80 -32.92
C SER A 369 12.96 -5.73 -31.98
N GLY A 370 12.60 -5.26 -30.80
CA GLY A 370 11.98 -6.06 -29.74
C GLY A 370 12.98 -6.94 -28.97
N ALA A 371 14.28 -6.79 -29.22
CA ALA A 371 15.29 -7.58 -28.53
C ALA A 371 15.54 -7.03 -27.12
N PHE A 372 15.79 -7.94 -26.18
CA PHE A 372 16.16 -7.63 -24.80
C PHE A 372 17.36 -8.47 -24.35
N THR A 373 18.10 -7.92 -23.40
CA THR A 373 19.22 -8.60 -22.75
C THR A 373 19.22 -8.29 -21.25
N ILE A 374 19.26 -9.32 -20.43
CA ILE A 374 19.48 -9.26 -19.00
C ILE A 374 20.86 -9.87 -18.73
N ALA A 375 21.81 -9.07 -18.25
CA ALA A 375 23.22 -9.42 -18.25
C ALA A 375 23.63 -10.31 -17.06
N ALA A 376 22.96 -10.22 -15.91
CA ALA A 376 23.41 -10.82 -14.66
C ALA A 376 22.25 -11.53 -13.95
N VAL A 377 21.95 -12.75 -14.36
CA VAL A 377 20.90 -13.56 -13.76
C VAL A 377 21.52 -14.75 -13.02
N PRO A 378 21.28 -14.91 -11.70
CA PRO A 378 21.73 -16.10 -10.98
C PRO A 378 21.06 -17.37 -11.52
N PRO A 379 21.67 -18.55 -11.36
CA PRO A 379 21.02 -19.81 -11.64
C PRO A 379 19.74 -19.97 -10.80
N GLY A 380 18.63 -20.37 -11.43
CA GLY A 380 17.34 -20.49 -10.75
C GLY A 380 16.16 -20.71 -11.69
N GLN A 381 14.98 -20.79 -11.09
CA GLN A 381 13.71 -20.86 -11.81
C GLN A 381 13.05 -19.50 -11.78
N TYR A 382 12.65 -19.01 -12.93
CA TYR A 382 12.08 -17.67 -13.10
C TYR A 382 10.82 -17.72 -13.94
N VAL A 383 10.03 -16.66 -13.83
CA VAL A 383 8.93 -16.35 -14.74
C VAL A 383 9.27 -15.01 -15.41
N LEU A 384 9.43 -15.04 -16.72
CA LEU A 384 9.57 -13.84 -17.53
C LEU A 384 8.19 -13.30 -17.80
N ARG A 385 7.98 -12.02 -17.51
CA ARG A 385 6.72 -11.30 -17.71
C ARG A 385 6.94 -10.05 -18.52
N ALA A 386 6.09 -9.83 -19.49
CA ALA A 386 6.02 -8.61 -20.25
C ALA A 386 4.55 -8.18 -20.38
N SER A 387 4.26 -6.91 -20.17
CA SER A 387 2.90 -6.39 -20.32
C SER A 387 2.91 -4.97 -20.88
N ARG A 388 1.99 -4.71 -21.82
CA ARG A 388 1.72 -3.39 -22.38
C ARG A 388 0.28 -3.02 -22.05
N ASN A 389 0.12 -2.13 -21.08
CA ASN A 389 -1.19 -1.58 -20.76
C ASN A 389 -1.60 -0.56 -21.82
N PRO A 390 -2.90 -0.50 -22.16
CA PRO A 390 -3.40 0.50 -23.11
C PRO A 390 -3.10 1.91 -22.58
N ARG A 391 -2.57 2.76 -23.47
CA ARG A 391 -2.34 4.16 -23.13
C ARG A 391 -3.68 4.88 -23.03
N GLY A 392 -3.97 5.47 -21.87
CA GLY A 392 -5.14 6.31 -21.71
C GLY A 392 -5.02 7.59 -22.56
N ASN A 393 -6.13 8.06 -23.14
CA ASN A 393 -6.20 9.36 -23.84
C ASN A 393 -6.05 10.57 -22.91
N VAL A 394 -5.69 10.37 -21.67
CA VAL A 394 -5.48 11.41 -20.65
C VAL A 394 -4.00 11.49 -20.37
N GLY A 395 -3.44 12.67 -20.53
CA GLY A 395 -2.01 12.91 -20.35
C GLY A 395 -1.48 12.26 -19.08
N GLU A 396 -0.72 11.20 -19.27
CA GLU A 396 0.03 10.56 -18.20
C GLU A 396 1.03 11.59 -17.68
N ARG A 397 0.87 12.01 -16.46
CA ARG A 397 1.89 12.76 -15.74
C ARG A 397 2.64 11.79 -14.85
N MET A 398 3.92 11.69 -15.06
CA MET A 398 4.82 11.03 -14.13
C MET A 398 4.90 11.89 -12.87
N ILE A 399 4.49 11.34 -11.75
CA ILE A 399 4.61 11.98 -10.44
C ILE A 399 5.71 11.23 -9.71
N SER A 400 6.76 11.95 -9.32
CA SER A 400 7.80 11.41 -8.44
C SER A 400 7.24 11.33 -7.03
N MET A 401 7.19 10.12 -6.46
CA MET A 401 6.94 9.90 -5.04
C MET A 401 8.23 9.41 -4.39
N ASP A 402 8.45 9.75 -3.13
CA ASP A 402 9.58 9.20 -2.37
C ASP A 402 9.55 7.67 -2.40
N GLY A 403 10.53 7.08 -3.09
CA GLY A 403 10.67 5.63 -3.24
C GLY A 403 10.47 5.05 -4.63
N GLY A 404 10.25 5.87 -5.68
CA GLY A 404 10.21 5.41 -7.07
C GLY A 404 9.27 6.21 -7.98
N LEU A 405 9.53 6.13 -9.27
CA LEU A 405 8.64 6.67 -10.30
C LEU A 405 7.41 5.78 -10.44
N GLN A 406 6.26 6.24 -9.98
CA GLN A 406 4.99 5.61 -10.26
C GLN A 406 4.23 6.41 -11.32
N THR A 407 3.78 5.74 -12.38
CA THR A 407 2.86 6.34 -13.34
C THR A 407 1.47 6.39 -12.70
N ILE A 408 1.06 7.58 -12.26
CA ILE A 408 -0.31 7.79 -11.80
C ILE A 408 -1.10 8.36 -12.98
N SER A 409 -2.03 7.58 -13.50
CA SER A 409 -3.03 8.08 -14.44
C SER A 409 -4.00 8.99 -13.69
N VAL A 410 -3.73 10.29 -13.67
CA VAL A 410 -4.66 11.27 -13.11
C VAL A 410 -5.80 11.47 -14.09
N THR A 411 -6.90 10.79 -13.85
CA THR A 411 -8.12 10.99 -14.62
C THR A 411 -8.73 12.33 -14.20
N ARG A 412 -8.49 13.38 -14.97
CA ARG A 412 -9.00 14.76 -14.74
C ARG A 412 -10.50 14.81 -14.42
N ALA A 413 -11.25 13.85 -14.92
CA ALA A 413 -12.69 13.73 -14.72
C ALA A 413 -13.11 13.43 -13.26
N VAL A 414 -12.25 12.77 -12.46
CA VAL A 414 -12.60 12.40 -11.08
C VAL A 414 -12.68 13.64 -10.17
N PHE A 415 -11.96 14.70 -10.51
CA PHE A 415 -11.89 15.91 -9.69
C PHE A 415 -12.76 17.07 -10.18
N ALA A 416 -13.30 16.99 -11.41
CA ALA A 416 -14.02 18.11 -12.04
C ALA A 416 -15.53 17.86 -12.24
N GLY A 417 -16.08 16.72 -11.81
CA GLY A 417 -17.49 16.38 -12.05
C GLY A 417 -17.86 16.21 -13.53
N GLY A 418 -16.86 16.16 -14.41
CA GLY A 418 -17.07 15.92 -15.83
C GLY A 418 -17.21 14.43 -16.18
N PRO A 419 -17.73 14.11 -17.39
CA PRO A 419 -17.83 12.73 -17.84
C PRO A 419 -16.43 12.10 -17.89
N ALA A 420 -16.31 10.89 -17.38
CA ALA A 420 -15.04 10.16 -17.37
C ALA A 420 -14.53 9.95 -18.82
N PRO A 421 -13.22 10.01 -19.10
CA PRO A 421 -12.68 9.84 -20.46
C PRO A 421 -13.01 8.46 -21.03
N PRO A 422 -13.13 8.28 -22.35
CA PRO A 422 -13.40 7.00 -22.97
C PRO A 422 -12.32 5.97 -22.62
N LEU A 423 -12.68 4.69 -22.58
CA LEU A 423 -11.71 3.61 -22.43
C LEU A 423 -10.69 3.67 -23.57
N PRO A 424 -9.42 3.30 -23.31
CA PRO A 424 -8.43 3.19 -24.37
C PRO A 424 -8.89 2.22 -25.45
N THR A 425 -8.66 2.56 -26.72
CA THR A 425 -8.93 1.69 -27.85
C THR A 425 -7.84 0.63 -28.06
N GLU A 426 -6.63 0.90 -27.58
CA GLU A 426 -5.52 -0.05 -27.62
C GLU A 426 -5.84 -1.31 -26.81
N GLN A 427 -5.36 -2.45 -27.30
CA GLN A 427 -5.48 -3.70 -26.57
C GLN A 427 -4.37 -3.81 -25.52
N MET A 428 -4.72 -4.29 -24.35
CA MET A 428 -3.74 -4.78 -23.36
C MET A 428 -3.07 -6.02 -23.96
N LEU A 429 -1.75 -6.03 -23.99
CA LEU A 429 -0.95 -7.17 -24.40
C LEU A 429 -0.13 -7.70 -23.24
N TRP A 430 0.05 -9.01 -23.17
CA TRP A 430 0.82 -9.66 -22.14
C TRP A 430 1.55 -10.90 -22.67
N ALA A 431 2.63 -11.25 -22.02
CA ALA A 431 3.33 -12.52 -22.20
C ALA A 431 3.86 -13.01 -20.85
N GLU A 432 3.82 -14.31 -20.65
CA GLU A 432 4.43 -14.98 -19.52
C GLU A 432 5.13 -16.25 -20.02
N ALA A 433 6.36 -16.49 -19.59
CA ALA A 433 7.14 -17.67 -19.95
C ALA A 433 7.96 -18.15 -18.76
N ALA A 434 7.92 -19.45 -18.46
CA ALA A 434 8.83 -20.06 -17.50
C ALA A 434 10.24 -20.12 -18.08
N VAL A 435 11.22 -19.68 -17.29
CA VAL A 435 12.63 -19.59 -17.68
C VAL A 435 13.49 -20.31 -16.64
N SER A 436 14.24 -21.31 -17.06
CA SER A 436 15.20 -22.00 -16.22
C SER A 436 16.61 -21.56 -16.59
N VAL A 437 17.29 -20.89 -15.66
CA VAL A 437 18.67 -20.42 -15.81
C VAL A 437 19.59 -21.40 -15.12
N GLY A 438 20.45 -22.08 -15.91
CA GLY A 438 21.44 -23.03 -15.44
C GLY A 438 22.82 -22.41 -15.29
N THR A 439 23.85 -23.14 -15.76
CA THR A 439 25.25 -22.72 -15.73
C THR A 439 25.72 -22.04 -17.04
N ASN A 440 24.87 -21.99 -18.06
CA ASN A 440 25.17 -21.41 -19.36
C ASN A 440 24.20 -20.27 -19.68
N ASP A 441 24.65 -19.35 -20.54
CA ASP A 441 23.82 -18.27 -21.06
C ASP A 441 22.60 -18.81 -21.78
N LEU A 442 21.46 -18.18 -21.56
CA LEU A 442 20.20 -18.50 -22.21
C LEU A 442 19.91 -17.43 -23.25
N LEU A 443 20.20 -17.74 -24.51
CA LEU A 443 20.08 -16.86 -25.65
C LEU A 443 18.91 -17.29 -26.54
N ASN A 444 18.41 -16.36 -27.37
CA ASN A 444 17.37 -16.62 -28.39
C ASN A 444 15.99 -17.02 -27.83
N LEU A 445 15.60 -16.49 -26.66
CA LEU A 445 14.23 -16.64 -26.17
C LEU A 445 13.27 -15.93 -27.11
N ALA A 446 12.24 -16.64 -27.56
CA ALA A 446 11.15 -16.05 -28.35
C ALA A 446 9.92 -15.88 -27.46
N ILE A 447 9.54 -14.64 -27.20
CA ILE A 447 8.41 -14.28 -26.34
C ILE A 447 7.32 -13.65 -27.21
N ILE A 448 6.14 -14.28 -27.21
CA ILE A 448 5.01 -13.81 -28.03
C ILE A 448 3.94 -13.22 -27.11
N MET A 449 3.66 -11.94 -27.28
CA MET A 449 2.59 -11.26 -26.55
C MET A 449 1.22 -11.61 -27.14
N ARG A 450 0.26 -11.78 -26.24
CA ARG A 450 -1.14 -12.09 -26.56
C ARG A 450 -2.06 -10.99 -26.05
N PRO A 451 -3.21 -10.77 -26.69
CA PRO A 451 -4.22 -9.86 -26.14
C PRO A 451 -4.73 -10.34 -24.79
N GLY A 452 -4.96 -9.39 -23.89
CA GLY A 452 -5.69 -9.67 -22.65
C GLY A 452 -7.18 -9.82 -22.91
N ALA A 453 -7.80 -10.72 -22.16
CA ALA A 453 -9.24 -10.99 -22.27
C ALA A 453 -10.07 -9.87 -21.64
N LYS A 454 -11.14 -9.46 -22.31
CA LYS A 454 -12.09 -8.43 -21.84
C LYS A 454 -13.32 -9.10 -21.22
N VAL A 455 -13.92 -8.41 -20.24
CA VAL A 455 -15.22 -8.80 -19.68
C VAL A 455 -16.23 -7.73 -20.02
N SER A 456 -17.37 -8.14 -20.59
CA SER A 456 -18.44 -7.24 -21.01
C SER A 456 -19.81 -7.72 -20.54
N GLY A 457 -20.72 -6.76 -20.35
CA GLY A 457 -22.05 -7.06 -19.86
C GLY A 457 -22.92 -5.83 -19.70
N ALA A 458 -23.96 -5.94 -18.88
CA ALA A 458 -24.92 -4.88 -18.64
C ALA A 458 -25.28 -4.74 -17.16
N LEU A 459 -25.76 -3.56 -16.78
CA LEU A 459 -26.33 -3.29 -15.47
C LEU A 459 -27.82 -3.63 -15.47
N ASP A 460 -28.29 -4.26 -14.41
CA ASP A 460 -29.71 -4.51 -14.13
C ASP A 460 -30.10 -3.91 -12.78
N PHE A 461 -31.35 -3.44 -12.66
CA PHE A 461 -31.87 -2.75 -11.50
C PHE A 461 -33.13 -3.44 -11.01
N SER A 462 -33.02 -4.14 -9.85
CA SER A 462 -34.09 -4.89 -9.21
C SER A 462 -34.64 -4.12 -8.03
N GLY A 463 -35.83 -3.51 -8.19
CA GLY A 463 -36.50 -2.75 -7.15
C GLY A 463 -37.58 -1.83 -7.70
N GLY A 464 -38.17 -1.01 -6.81
CA GLY A 464 -39.21 -0.05 -7.14
C GLY A 464 -38.74 1.41 -7.26
N ALA A 465 -37.47 1.69 -6.90
CA ALA A 465 -36.92 3.02 -7.00
C ALA A 465 -36.76 3.48 -8.46
N GLN A 466 -36.71 4.78 -8.69
CA GLN A 466 -36.50 5.35 -10.02
C GLN A 466 -35.14 4.85 -10.59
N ARG A 467 -35.16 4.34 -11.81
CA ARG A 467 -33.93 3.90 -12.51
C ARG A 467 -32.96 5.07 -12.66
N PRO A 468 -31.65 4.82 -12.49
CA PRO A 468 -30.63 5.83 -12.67
C PRO A 468 -30.60 6.41 -14.08
N ASN A 469 -30.32 7.69 -14.19
CA ASN A 469 -30.11 8.34 -15.49
C ASN A 469 -28.70 8.06 -16.05
N ALA A 470 -28.42 8.48 -17.28
CA ALA A 470 -27.17 8.25 -17.97
C ALA A 470 -25.93 8.77 -17.19
N ASP A 471 -26.04 9.92 -16.55
CA ASP A 471 -24.93 10.51 -15.76
C ASP A 471 -24.63 9.68 -14.52
N GLN A 472 -25.66 9.19 -13.83
CA GLN A 472 -25.54 8.32 -12.69
C GLN A 472 -24.96 6.94 -13.06
N LEU A 473 -25.32 6.41 -14.24
CA LEU A 473 -24.73 5.17 -14.77
C LEU A 473 -23.24 5.36 -15.08
N GLY A 474 -22.84 6.48 -15.65
CA GLY A 474 -21.45 6.81 -15.94
C GLY A 474 -20.54 6.91 -14.70
N ALA A 475 -21.12 7.10 -13.50
CA ALA A 475 -20.38 7.10 -12.23
C ALA A 475 -20.06 5.66 -11.74
N VAL A 476 -20.74 4.64 -12.25
CA VAL A 476 -20.49 3.24 -11.88
C VAL A 476 -19.19 2.78 -12.54
N SER A 477 -18.28 2.27 -11.75
CA SER A 477 -17.07 1.62 -12.23
C SER A 477 -17.14 0.12 -11.97
N VAL A 478 -16.71 -0.65 -12.96
CA VAL A 478 -16.57 -2.10 -12.88
C VAL A 478 -15.10 -2.45 -12.84
N THR A 479 -14.69 -3.29 -11.91
CA THR A 479 -13.28 -3.68 -11.77
C THR A 479 -13.14 -5.20 -11.67
N LEU A 480 -12.09 -5.73 -12.29
CA LEU A 480 -11.65 -7.11 -12.12
C LEU A 480 -10.54 -7.14 -11.09
N GLU A 481 -10.81 -7.74 -9.94
CA GLU A 481 -9.87 -7.87 -8.83
C GLU A 481 -9.32 -9.30 -8.80
N PRO A 482 -7.98 -9.52 -8.82
CA PRO A 482 -7.40 -10.85 -8.68
C PRO A 482 -7.82 -11.52 -7.38
N ALA A 483 -8.24 -12.78 -7.45
CA ALA A 483 -8.77 -13.51 -6.29
C ALA A 483 -7.73 -13.81 -5.22
N ASP A 484 -6.46 -13.85 -5.58
CA ASP A 484 -5.33 -14.12 -4.69
C ASP A 484 -4.82 -12.89 -3.93
N GLY A 485 -5.45 -11.75 -4.15
CA GLY A 485 -5.11 -10.48 -3.48
C GLY A 485 -3.81 -9.85 -3.99
N ARG A 486 -3.20 -10.36 -5.06
CA ARG A 486 -2.05 -9.69 -5.68
C ARG A 486 -2.46 -8.33 -6.22
N ASN A 487 -1.60 -7.34 -6.01
CA ASN A 487 -1.84 -6.00 -6.54
C ASN A 487 -1.42 -5.92 -8.03
N ALA A 488 -2.20 -6.56 -8.90
CA ALA A 488 -1.94 -6.61 -10.34
C ALA A 488 -2.54 -5.41 -11.11
N GLY A 489 -2.90 -4.33 -10.40
CA GLY A 489 -3.63 -3.22 -10.99
C GLY A 489 -5.04 -3.68 -11.40
N ALA A 490 -6.05 -3.33 -10.64
CA ALA A 490 -7.43 -3.72 -10.96
C ALA A 490 -7.83 -3.20 -12.33
N ALA A 491 -8.10 -4.11 -13.28
CA ALA A 491 -8.58 -3.72 -14.60
C ALA A 491 -9.95 -3.07 -14.47
N ARG A 492 -10.05 -1.85 -14.97
CA ARG A 492 -11.28 -1.05 -14.88
C ARG A 492 -12.10 -1.20 -16.13
N GLY A 493 -13.41 -1.33 -15.94
CA GLY A 493 -14.42 -1.23 -16.98
C GLY A 493 -15.24 0.02 -16.79
N ARG A 494 -15.86 0.46 -17.86
CA ARG A 494 -16.71 1.63 -17.88
C ARG A 494 -18.11 1.26 -18.29
N VAL A 495 -19.06 1.91 -17.64
CA VAL A 495 -20.48 1.83 -17.99
C VAL A 495 -20.82 2.94 -18.97
N ASP A 496 -21.46 2.62 -20.06
CA ASP A 496 -21.97 3.55 -21.04
C ASP A 496 -23.36 4.10 -20.64
N PRO A 497 -23.87 5.14 -21.34
CA PRO A 497 -25.20 5.70 -21.06
C PRO A 497 -26.36 4.70 -21.23
N ALA A 498 -26.16 3.60 -21.94
CA ALA A 498 -27.15 2.53 -22.10
C ALA A 498 -27.11 1.48 -20.98
N GLY A 499 -26.14 1.61 -20.06
CA GLY A 499 -25.94 0.66 -18.98
C GLY A 499 -25.11 -0.57 -19.35
N SER A 500 -24.47 -0.57 -20.51
CA SER A 500 -23.52 -1.63 -20.89
C SER A 500 -22.13 -1.30 -20.42
N PHE A 501 -21.30 -2.31 -20.17
CA PHE A 501 -19.91 -2.11 -19.77
C PHE A 501 -18.95 -3.04 -20.51
N THR A 502 -17.72 -2.59 -20.64
CA THR A 502 -16.58 -3.39 -21.09
C THR A 502 -15.37 -3.02 -20.28
N THR A 503 -14.58 -4.01 -19.87
CA THR A 503 -13.31 -3.77 -19.14
C THR A 503 -12.15 -3.63 -20.11
N ILE A 504 -11.04 -3.04 -19.66
CA ILE A 504 -9.75 -3.27 -20.31
C ILE A 504 -9.39 -4.75 -20.18
N GLY A 505 -8.55 -5.25 -21.10
CA GLY A 505 -8.12 -6.65 -21.08
C GLY A 505 -7.32 -6.99 -19.83
N VAL A 506 -7.38 -8.25 -19.41
CA VAL A 506 -6.61 -8.83 -18.31
C VAL A 506 -5.88 -10.10 -18.74
N MET A 507 -4.85 -10.46 -18.01
CA MET A 507 -4.18 -11.76 -18.13
C MET A 507 -5.08 -12.90 -17.64
N PRO A 508 -4.86 -14.14 -18.09
CA PRO A 508 -5.54 -15.31 -17.52
C PRO A 508 -5.39 -15.40 -16.01
N GLY A 509 -6.41 -15.87 -15.34
CA GLY A 509 -6.41 -15.99 -13.89
C GLY A 509 -7.81 -16.04 -13.29
N LYS A 510 -7.87 -16.07 -11.97
CA LYS A 510 -9.12 -16.04 -11.20
C LYS A 510 -9.40 -14.63 -10.70
N TYR A 511 -10.59 -14.13 -10.99
CA TYR A 511 -10.98 -12.76 -10.72
C TYR A 511 -12.33 -12.66 -10.03
N PHE A 512 -12.48 -11.62 -9.20
CA PHE A 512 -13.78 -11.12 -8.79
C PHE A 512 -14.21 -9.95 -9.66
N LEU A 513 -15.47 -9.90 -9.99
CA LEU A 513 -16.07 -8.72 -10.56
C LEU A 513 -16.61 -7.85 -9.42
N LYS A 514 -16.07 -6.66 -9.28
CA LYS A 514 -16.47 -5.68 -8.28
C LYS A 514 -17.12 -4.48 -8.95
N SER A 515 -18.06 -3.85 -8.25
CA SER A 515 -18.65 -2.59 -8.65
C SER A 515 -18.45 -1.53 -7.56
N ALA A 516 -18.09 -0.33 -7.98
CA ALA A 516 -18.00 0.85 -7.11
C ALA A 516 -18.77 2.02 -7.74
N GLY A 517 -19.13 3.02 -6.93
CA GLY A 517 -19.90 4.16 -7.40
C GLY A 517 -21.36 3.81 -7.70
N ALA A 518 -21.98 2.93 -6.90
CA ALA A 518 -23.40 2.62 -7.05
C ALA A 518 -24.25 3.91 -7.10
N PRO A 519 -25.24 4.01 -7.99
CA PRO A 519 -26.10 5.17 -8.08
C PRO A 519 -26.83 5.45 -6.75
N GLN A 520 -27.14 6.70 -6.49
CA GLN A 520 -27.83 7.09 -5.25
C GLN A 520 -29.14 6.29 -5.07
N GLY A 521 -29.33 5.72 -3.89
CA GLY A 521 -30.48 4.86 -3.57
C GLY A 521 -30.33 3.40 -4.01
N TRP A 522 -29.24 3.04 -4.69
CA TRP A 522 -29.00 1.69 -5.17
C TRP A 522 -27.73 1.08 -4.52
N THR A 523 -27.74 -0.23 -4.35
CA THR A 523 -26.63 -1.00 -3.80
C THR A 523 -26.34 -2.19 -4.69
N PHE A 524 -25.07 -2.51 -4.92
CA PHE A 524 -24.69 -3.69 -5.68
C PHE A 524 -25.17 -4.97 -5.00
N LYS A 525 -26.07 -5.70 -5.68
CA LYS A 525 -26.64 -6.96 -5.22
C LYS A 525 -25.75 -8.15 -5.59
N GLY A 526 -25.42 -8.27 -6.87
CA GLY A 526 -24.65 -9.41 -7.36
C GLY A 526 -24.30 -9.34 -8.83
N ALA A 527 -23.57 -10.35 -9.31
CA ALA A 527 -23.18 -10.52 -10.69
C ALA A 527 -23.43 -11.96 -11.15
N THR A 528 -23.88 -12.12 -12.40
CA THR A 528 -24.08 -13.43 -13.01
C THR A 528 -23.45 -13.51 -14.41
N ILE A 529 -23.01 -14.72 -14.80
CA ILE A 529 -22.60 -15.06 -16.18
C ILE A 529 -23.42 -16.26 -16.64
N GLY A 530 -24.21 -16.11 -17.70
CA GLY A 530 -25.04 -17.18 -18.19
C GLY A 530 -26.02 -17.77 -17.16
N GLY A 531 -26.48 -16.95 -16.20
CA GLY A 531 -27.34 -17.36 -15.07
C GLY A 531 -26.60 -17.95 -13.87
N ARG A 532 -25.28 -18.19 -13.96
CA ARG A 532 -24.46 -18.62 -12.82
C ARG A 532 -24.04 -17.41 -11.98
N ASP A 533 -24.25 -17.49 -10.68
CA ASP A 533 -23.79 -16.46 -9.73
C ASP A 533 -22.25 -16.49 -9.58
N ILE A 534 -21.63 -15.33 -9.80
CA ILE A 534 -20.19 -15.09 -9.66
C ILE A 534 -19.89 -13.98 -8.65
N THR A 535 -20.87 -13.60 -7.86
CA THR A 535 -20.79 -12.42 -6.98
C THR A 535 -19.70 -12.54 -5.94
N ASP A 536 -19.69 -13.66 -5.21
CA ASP A 536 -18.81 -13.90 -4.07
C ASP A 536 -17.85 -15.08 -4.30
N THR A 537 -17.83 -15.62 -5.53
CA THR A 537 -16.91 -16.68 -5.98
C THR A 537 -16.09 -16.19 -7.16
N PRO A 538 -14.78 -16.44 -7.17
CA PRO A 538 -13.97 -16.02 -8.30
C PRO A 538 -14.33 -16.85 -9.55
N PHE A 539 -14.34 -16.19 -10.70
CA PHE A 539 -14.46 -16.85 -11.99
C PHE A 539 -13.14 -16.85 -12.75
N GLU A 540 -12.96 -17.83 -13.58
CA GLU A 540 -11.71 -18.02 -14.32
C GLU A 540 -11.78 -17.35 -15.69
N ILE A 541 -10.72 -16.65 -16.05
CA ILE A 541 -10.50 -16.06 -17.38
C ILE A 541 -9.33 -16.83 -18.00
N GLU A 542 -9.59 -17.60 -19.04
CA GLU A 542 -8.60 -18.46 -19.70
C GLU A 542 -7.87 -17.78 -20.87
N GLY A 543 -8.21 -16.53 -21.19
CA GLY A 543 -7.59 -15.74 -22.26
C GLY A 543 -8.54 -15.39 -23.41
N SER A 544 -9.81 -15.83 -23.36
CA SER A 544 -10.88 -15.41 -24.26
C SER A 544 -11.77 -14.38 -23.61
N ASP A 545 -12.33 -13.47 -24.41
CA ASP A 545 -13.31 -12.49 -23.96
C ASP A 545 -14.54 -13.16 -23.35
N ILE A 546 -15.03 -12.60 -22.24
CA ILE A 546 -16.23 -13.05 -21.55
C ILE A 546 -17.32 -12.01 -21.73
N GLY A 547 -18.43 -12.42 -22.36
CA GLY A 547 -19.62 -11.60 -22.57
C GLY A 547 -20.80 -12.03 -21.72
N GLY A 548 -21.87 -11.23 -21.76
CA GLY A 548 -23.16 -11.57 -21.16
C GLY A 548 -23.16 -11.52 -19.62
N VAL A 549 -22.26 -10.75 -19.02
CA VAL A 549 -22.25 -10.52 -17.59
C VAL A 549 -23.39 -9.58 -17.20
N VAL A 550 -24.16 -9.91 -16.19
CA VAL A 550 -25.21 -9.04 -15.64
C VAL A 550 -24.83 -8.63 -14.22
N LEU A 551 -24.71 -7.30 -14.00
CA LEU A 551 -24.49 -6.70 -12.69
C LEU A 551 -25.84 -6.19 -12.16
N THR A 552 -26.38 -6.82 -11.14
CA THR A 552 -27.66 -6.46 -10.53
C THR A 552 -27.47 -5.51 -9.34
N PHE A 553 -28.24 -4.43 -9.32
CA PHE A 553 -28.36 -3.50 -8.21
C PHE A 553 -29.74 -3.61 -7.57
N THR A 554 -29.85 -3.34 -6.27
CA THR A 554 -31.11 -3.32 -5.51
C THR A 554 -31.27 -2.02 -4.73
N ASP A 555 -32.49 -1.57 -4.57
CA ASP A 555 -32.91 -0.50 -3.68
C ASP A 555 -33.28 -0.96 -2.27
N ARG A 556 -33.13 -2.27 -1.99
CA ARG A 556 -33.47 -2.92 -0.71
C ARG A 556 -32.21 -3.51 -0.07
N PRO A 557 -31.29 -2.69 0.49
CA PRO A 557 -30.12 -3.20 1.18
C PRO A 557 -30.52 -3.88 2.49
N SER A 558 -29.93 -5.04 2.77
CA SER A 558 -30.08 -5.71 4.06
C SER A 558 -29.07 -5.18 5.07
N ALA A 559 -29.38 -5.23 6.35
CA ALA A 559 -28.47 -4.87 7.42
C ALA A 559 -28.63 -5.76 8.65
N LEU A 560 -27.56 -5.88 9.41
CA LEU A 560 -27.53 -6.49 10.73
C LEU A 560 -27.10 -5.46 11.76
N ALA A 561 -27.90 -5.30 12.81
CA ALA A 561 -27.59 -4.40 13.92
C ALA A 561 -27.80 -5.12 15.27
N GLY A 562 -27.38 -4.51 16.36
CA GLY A 562 -27.61 -5.06 17.68
C GLY A 562 -26.74 -4.43 18.76
N THR A 563 -26.70 -5.09 19.91
CA THR A 563 -25.87 -4.68 21.04
C THR A 563 -24.97 -5.81 21.50
N VAL A 564 -23.79 -5.47 21.99
CA VAL A 564 -22.83 -6.42 22.55
C VAL A 564 -22.80 -6.26 24.05
N THR A 565 -22.95 -7.39 24.76
CA THR A 565 -22.77 -7.48 26.21
C THR A 565 -21.42 -8.10 26.55
N GLY A 566 -20.83 -7.70 27.66
CA GLY A 566 -19.55 -8.25 28.12
C GLY A 566 -19.64 -9.76 28.42
N SER A 567 -18.49 -10.40 28.50
CA SER A 567 -18.38 -11.86 28.75
C SER A 567 -19.03 -12.33 30.06
N SER A 568 -19.15 -11.44 31.06
CA SER A 568 -19.90 -11.69 32.30
C SER A 568 -21.44 -11.67 32.11
N GLY A 569 -21.91 -11.11 30.99
CA GLY A 569 -23.35 -10.90 30.72
C GLY A 569 -23.92 -9.66 31.38
N SER A 570 -23.11 -8.88 32.11
CA SER A 570 -23.52 -7.63 32.76
C SER A 570 -22.95 -6.44 32.03
N GLY A 571 -23.81 -5.51 31.57
CA GLY A 571 -23.45 -4.28 30.87
C GLY A 571 -23.06 -4.50 29.41
N THR A 572 -23.03 -3.37 28.66
CA THR A 572 -22.58 -3.35 27.27
C THR A 572 -21.06 -3.31 27.21
N ASP A 573 -20.47 -3.86 26.13
CA ASP A 573 -19.03 -3.84 25.90
C ASP A 573 -18.69 -2.96 24.67
N PRO A 574 -18.27 -1.70 24.87
CA PRO A 574 -17.90 -0.79 23.78
C PRO A 574 -16.53 -1.12 23.16
N GLN A 575 -15.78 -2.06 23.74
CA GLN A 575 -14.48 -2.47 23.22
C GLN A 575 -14.57 -3.75 22.38
N ALA A 576 -15.74 -4.33 22.24
CA ALA A 576 -15.94 -5.52 21.45
C ALA A 576 -15.86 -5.24 19.94
N ALA A 577 -15.29 -6.18 19.23
CA ALA A 577 -15.38 -6.26 17.77
C ALA A 577 -16.42 -7.33 17.39
N VAL A 578 -17.25 -7.03 16.41
CA VAL A 578 -18.25 -7.95 15.87
C VAL A 578 -17.78 -8.44 14.51
N ILE A 579 -17.57 -9.74 14.39
CA ILE A 579 -17.15 -10.39 13.16
C ILE A 579 -18.37 -11.12 12.59
N ILE A 580 -18.71 -10.81 11.33
CA ILE A 580 -19.67 -11.56 10.53
C ILE A 580 -18.94 -12.30 9.42
N PHE A 581 -19.21 -13.58 9.24
CA PHE A 581 -18.59 -14.38 8.20
C PHE A 581 -19.56 -15.45 7.67
N PRO A 582 -19.46 -15.86 6.39
CA PRO A 582 -20.38 -16.81 5.78
C PRO A 582 -20.31 -18.18 6.44
N ALA A 583 -21.43 -18.90 6.46
CA ALA A 583 -21.46 -20.27 6.96
C ALA A 583 -20.75 -21.26 6.01
N GLU A 584 -20.63 -20.89 4.76
CA GLU A 584 -19.94 -21.64 3.70
C GLU A 584 -18.42 -21.42 3.82
N ARG A 585 -17.67 -22.48 4.22
CA ARG A 585 -16.22 -22.40 4.50
C ARG A 585 -15.39 -22.07 3.27
N GLU A 586 -15.85 -22.41 2.09
CA GLU A 586 -15.19 -22.12 0.82
C GLU A 586 -15.00 -20.59 0.60
N LEU A 587 -15.89 -19.79 1.18
CA LEU A 587 -15.87 -18.33 1.11
C LEU A 587 -14.90 -17.65 2.11
N TRP A 588 -14.18 -18.44 2.92
CA TRP A 588 -13.19 -17.91 3.87
C TRP A 588 -11.81 -17.69 3.22
N ASN A 589 -11.62 -18.17 2.01
CA ASN A 589 -10.38 -18.06 1.25
C ASN A 589 -10.62 -17.47 -0.14
N ASN A 590 -9.59 -16.87 -0.71
CA ASN A 590 -9.61 -16.32 -2.06
C ASN A 590 -10.80 -15.37 -2.32
N TYR A 591 -11.12 -14.50 -1.37
CA TYR A 591 -12.20 -13.53 -1.44
C TYR A 591 -11.74 -12.15 -1.94
N GLY A 592 -10.50 -12.03 -2.42
CA GLY A 592 -9.90 -10.78 -2.84
C GLY A 592 -9.51 -9.89 -1.66
N THR A 593 -9.28 -8.60 -1.91
CA THR A 593 -8.85 -7.63 -0.88
C THR A 593 -10.01 -7.01 -0.12
N SER A 594 -11.22 -7.05 -0.69
CA SER A 594 -12.43 -6.39 -0.15
C SER A 594 -13.60 -7.38 -0.04
N PRO A 595 -13.61 -8.27 0.96
CA PRO A 595 -14.67 -9.25 1.11
C PRO A 595 -16.02 -8.60 1.44
N ARG A 596 -17.08 -9.03 0.77
CA ARG A 596 -18.45 -8.53 1.01
C ARG A 596 -19.14 -9.23 2.17
N ARG A 597 -18.88 -10.55 2.33
CA ARG A 597 -19.54 -11.42 3.32
C ARG A 597 -18.75 -11.60 4.60
N LEU A 598 -17.45 -11.32 4.58
CA LEU A 598 -16.58 -11.39 5.76
C LEU A 598 -16.25 -9.95 6.19
N ARG A 599 -16.70 -9.55 7.37
CA ARG A 599 -16.51 -8.18 7.86
C ARG A 599 -16.25 -8.18 9.36
N ASN A 600 -15.54 -7.16 9.77
CA ASN A 600 -15.28 -6.85 11.15
C ASN A 600 -15.69 -5.39 11.42
N VAL A 601 -16.59 -5.19 12.37
CA VAL A 601 -17.01 -3.86 12.83
C VAL A 601 -16.83 -3.77 14.33
N ARG A 602 -16.58 -2.56 14.83
CA ARG A 602 -16.46 -2.32 16.25
C ARG A 602 -17.79 -1.84 16.83
N ALA A 603 -18.11 -2.25 18.05
CA ALA A 603 -19.20 -1.68 18.81
C ALA A 603 -18.92 -0.21 19.14
N ASP A 604 -19.94 0.61 19.17
CA ASP A 604 -19.86 2.01 19.57
C ASP A 604 -19.70 2.16 21.10
N THR A 605 -19.61 3.39 21.59
CA THR A 605 -19.46 3.69 23.04
C THR A 605 -20.61 3.20 23.90
N LYS A 606 -21.75 2.84 23.30
CA LYS A 606 -22.93 2.27 23.97
C LYS A 606 -23.02 0.75 23.79
N GLY A 607 -22.02 0.14 23.15
CA GLY A 607 -22.01 -1.28 22.81
C GLY A 607 -22.90 -1.63 21.63
N ALA A 608 -23.42 -0.67 20.87
CA ALA A 608 -24.22 -0.94 19.68
C ALA A 608 -23.33 -1.17 18.46
N TYR A 609 -23.77 -2.02 17.52
CA TYR A 609 -23.10 -2.25 16.25
C TYR A 609 -24.08 -2.25 15.09
N THR A 610 -23.60 -1.89 13.91
CA THR A 610 -24.38 -1.94 12.67
C THR A 610 -23.48 -2.36 11.51
N ILE A 611 -23.92 -3.36 10.75
CA ILE A 611 -23.27 -3.84 9.53
C ILE A 611 -24.27 -3.63 8.39
N SER A 612 -24.04 -2.62 7.58
CA SER A 612 -24.90 -2.26 6.45
C SER A 612 -24.53 -3.05 5.20
N ASN A 613 -25.48 -3.20 4.26
CA ASN A 613 -25.25 -3.86 2.97
C ASN A 613 -24.69 -5.28 3.09
N VAL A 614 -25.25 -6.08 4.01
CA VAL A 614 -24.89 -7.49 4.16
C VAL A 614 -25.61 -8.27 3.05
N PRO A 615 -24.90 -9.02 2.19
CA PRO A 615 -25.57 -9.85 1.19
C PRO A 615 -26.49 -10.89 1.82
N PRO A 616 -27.64 -11.23 1.20
CA PRO A 616 -28.48 -12.31 1.69
C PRO A 616 -27.71 -13.63 1.81
N GLY A 617 -27.99 -14.42 2.85
CA GLY A 617 -27.29 -15.69 3.05
C GLY A 617 -27.25 -16.14 4.51
N ARG A 618 -26.55 -17.26 4.74
CA ARG A 618 -26.31 -17.80 6.08
C ARG A 618 -24.96 -17.31 6.59
N TYR A 619 -24.93 -16.92 7.84
CA TYR A 619 -23.74 -16.34 8.47
C TYR A 619 -23.55 -16.87 9.88
N TYR A 620 -22.32 -16.80 10.33
CA TYR A 620 -21.93 -16.79 11.72
C TYR A 620 -21.63 -15.35 12.16
N VAL A 621 -22.11 -14.98 13.34
CA VAL A 621 -21.84 -13.67 13.94
C VAL A 621 -21.31 -13.87 15.35
N ALA A 622 -20.18 -13.28 15.66
CA ALA A 622 -19.57 -13.37 16.98
C ALA A 622 -19.04 -12.01 17.43
N ALA A 623 -19.20 -11.73 18.72
CA ALA A 623 -18.54 -10.61 19.37
C ALA A 623 -17.28 -11.11 20.07
N VAL A 624 -16.13 -10.55 19.76
CA VAL A 624 -14.84 -10.92 20.34
C VAL A 624 -14.17 -9.68 20.97
N ARG A 625 -13.21 -9.92 21.87
CA ARG A 625 -12.32 -8.82 22.31
C ARG A 625 -11.54 -8.31 21.12
N GLU A 626 -11.35 -6.99 21.04
CA GLU A 626 -10.71 -6.34 19.89
C GLU A 626 -9.29 -6.89 19.59
N ALA A 627 -8.56 -7.30 20.62
CA ALA A 627 -7.24 -7.92 20.45
C ALA A 627 -7.28 -9.18 19.57
N LEU A 628 -8.32 -10.01 19.71
CA LEU A 628 -8.51 -11.22 18.89
C LEU A 628 -9.03 -10.89 17.49
N ALA A 629 -9.65 -9.75 17.31
CA ALA A 629 -10.12 -9.32 16.00
C ALA A 629 -9.00 -9.03 14.99
N ALA A 630 -7.72 -9.09 15.39
CA ALA A 630 -6.59 -9.04 14.46
C ALA A 630 -6.63 -10.18 13.43
N GLU A 631 -7.08 -11.35 13.87
CA GLU A 631 -7.06 -12.59 13.09
C GLU A 631 -8.37 -12.84 12.31
N TRP A 632 -9.25 -11.85 12.23
CA TRP A 632 -10.58 -11.99 11.63
C TRP A 632 -10.60 -12.50 10.18
N GLN A 633 -9.47 -12.41 9.47
CA GLN A 633 -9.29 -12.89 8.11
C GLN A 633 -8.61 -14.26 8.04
N ASP A 634 -8.17 -14.83 9.17
CA ASP A 634 -7.54 -16.15 9.19
C ASP A 634 -8.61 -17.25 9.22
N PRO A 635 -8.66 -18.13 8.22
CA PRO A 635 -9.61 -19.25 8.20
C PRO A 635 -9.53 -20.17 9.43
N LYS A 636 -8.33 -20.34 10.02
CA LYS A 636 -8.15 -21.15 11.24
C LYS A 636 -8.82 -20.50 12.45
N PHE A 637 -8.68 -19.18 12.55
CA PHE A 637 -9.37 -18.43 13.59
C PHE A 637 -10.88 -18.47 13.40
N LEU A 638 -11.38 -18.29 12.15
CA LEU A 638 -12.81 -18.38 11.84
C LEU A 638 -13.38 -19.77 12.13
N GLU A 639 -12.62 -20.84 11.91
CA GLU A 639 -13.02 -22.20 12.25
C GLU A 639 -13.24 -22.39 13.76
N THR A 640 -12.33 -21.87 14.56
CA THR A 640 -12.48 -21.87 16.02
C THR A 640 -13.66 -21.03 16.46
N LEU A 641 -13.79 -19.83 15.88
CA LEU A 641 -14.86 -18.89 16.21
C LEU A 641 -16.25 -19.39 15.84
N ALA A 642 -16.38 -20.17 14.76
CA ALA A 642 -17.65 -20.73 14.31
C ALA A 642 -18.33 -21.63 15.36
N ASN A 643 -17.56 -22.26 16.26
CA ASN A 643 -18.10 -23.10 17.32
C ASN A 643 -18.80 -22.29 18.42
N GLU A 644 -18.46 -21.02 18.59
CA GLU A 644 -19.02 -20.14 19.63
C GLU A 644 -19.90 -19.03 19.03
N ALA A 645 -19.92 -18.91 17.69
CA ALA A 645 -20.67 -17.88 16.98
C ALA A 645 -22.17 -18.17 16.91
N THR A 646 -22.97 -17.12 16.87
CA THR A 646 -24.42 -17.20 16.66
C THR A 646 -24.71 -17.36 15.17
N PRO A 647 -25.39 -18.46 14.74
CA PRO A 647 -25.83 -18.60 13.36
C PRO A 647 -27.01 -17.66 13.07
N VAL A 648 -26.97 -16.96 11.96
CA VAL A 648 -28.03 -16.07 11.50
C VAL A 648 -28.29 -16.26 10.01
N THR A 649 -29.52 -16.06 9.57
CA THR A 649 -29.90 -16.05 8.16
C THR A 649 -30.48 -14.69 7.82
N ILE A 650 -29.87 -14.01 6.84
CA ILE A 650 -30.28 -12.67 6.41
C ILE A 650 -30.95 -12.80 5.04
N GLY A 651 -32.20 -12.34 4.97
CA GLY A 651 -32.97 -12.26 3.72
C GLY A 651 -32.71 -10.97 2.96
N GLU A 652 -33.19 -10.90 1.70
CA GLU A 652 -33.10 -9.70 0.89
C GLU A 652 -33.92 -8.55 1.50
N GLY A 653 -33.33 -7.37 1.63
CA GLY A 653 -33.96 -6.18 2.22
C GLY A 653 -34.21 -6.27 3.72
N GLN A 654 -33.79 -7.34 4.37
CA GLN A 654 -34.04 -7.57 5.79
C GLN A 654 -33.18 -6.66 6.67
N GLN A 655 -33.83 -5.98 7.61
CA GLN A 655 -33.19 -5.27 8.72
C GLN A 655 -33.27 -6.17 9.95
N MET A 656 -32.18 -6.86 10.26
CA MET A 656 -32.12 -7.84 11.35
C MET A 656 -31.49 -7.24 12.59
N THR A 657 -32.02 -7.59 13.77
CA THR A 657 -31.40 -7.22 15.05
C THR A 657 -30.98 -8.48 15.79
N GLN A 658 -29.72 -8.53 16.23
CA GLN A 658 -29.14 -9.63 16.98
C GLN A 658 -28.32 -9.11 18.16
N ALA A 659 -28.70 -9.44 19.37
CA ALA A 659 -27.86 -9.22 20.54
C ALA A 659 -26.79 -10.29 20.63
N LEU A 660 -25.56 -9.87 20.99
CA LEU A 660 -24.38 -10.73 21.09
C LEU A 660 -23.78 -10.63 22.50
N LYS A 661 -23.12 -11.70 22.90
CA LYS A 661 -22.26 -11.74 24.07
C LYS A 661 -20.80 -11.95 23.62
N VAL A 662 -19.86 -11.26 24.25
CA VAL A 662 -18.44 -11.46 23.94
C VAL A 662 -18.04 -12.90 24.24
N VAL A 663 -17.59 -13.61 23.21
CA VAL A 663 -17.03 -14.97 23.34
C VAL A 663 -15.62 -14.89 23.93
N ARG A 664 -15.20 -15.96 24.59
CA ARG A 664 -13.97 -15.99 25.39
C ARG A 664 -12.75 -16.41 24.57
#